data_4572fff59b92abce3587ebeef9679fbc
#
_entry.id   4572fff59b92abce3587ebeef9679fbc
#
_cell.length_a   1.000
_cell.length_b   1.000
_cell.length_c   1.000
_cell.angle_alpha   90.00
_cell.angle_beta   90.00
_cell.angle_gamma   90.00
#
_symmetry.space_group_name_H-M   'P 1'
#
loop_
_entity.id
_entity.type
_entity.pdbx_description
1 polymer ?
#
loop_
_entity_poly.entity_id
_entity_poly.type
_entity_poly.pdbx_seq_one_letter_code
_entity_poly.pdbx_strand_id
1 'polypeptide(L)'
;MTVEPTPERTSPDTSPDTSPIISRQEVQSEREPEHEYGADDIQVLEGLEAVRKRPGMYIGSTGPRGLHHLVYEIVDNSVDEALAGHCDTIDIRILADGAIRVEDNGRGIPVDIHKAEGRSTVEVVLTVLHAGGKFGGGGYSVSGGLHGVGSSVVNALSSRLEVEVRRQGFIWRQSFANGFPNAPLEQGEANDETGTTITFWPSSETFETIDFDYETLRARFQQMGFLNKGLRLTLTDEREANRTDDGKAVSNTFKYDQGLVDYVQYLNRAKKADLVNDEIISFEWEDHERKMALEVAMQWTTAYTESVHTYANTINTHEGGTHEEGFRAALTTLVNKYAREKGILKEKDDNLTGDDVREGLTAVVSIKLAEPQFEGQTKTKLGNTEAKSFVQKVANDQLTDWFNRNPNPAREIIRKSLQASNARMAARKARETARRKGLLEGGGMPGKLKDCQSKDPSLSEIFIVEGDSAGGSAVQGRNPEFQAILPLRGKILNVEKARLDRALGNAEVQAMITAFGAGMGEEFNPDKVRYHKIVLMADADVDGQHITTLLLTLLFRYMRPLIDLGYVYLAQPPLYRLKWSNSAHQYVYSDAERDALLADGVTAGKRIPKDNGIQRYKGLGEMDYKELWETTMAPESRTLLQVTLDDAASADEIFSTLMGEDVESRRNFIQKNAKDVRFLDI
;
A
#
# COMPACT_ATOMS: atom_id res chain seq x y z
N MET A 1 -64.40 -6.96 -8.53
CA MET A 1 -65.53 -6.01 -8.59
C MET A 1 -64.92 -4.65 -8.77
N THR A 2 -64.86 -4.19 -10.00
CA THR A 2 -65.54 -3.07 -10.63
C THR A 2 -65.06 -1.74 -10.08
N VAL A 3 -64.19 -1.02 -10.81
CA VAL A 3 -64.44 -0.08 -11.94
C VAL A 3 -64.68 1.37 -11.45
N GLU A 4 -63.74 2.27 -11.71
CA GLU A 4 -63.76 3.63 -12.27
C GLU A 4 -64.79 4.67 -11.79
N PRO A 5 -64.70 5.99 -12.22
CA PRO A 5 -63.62 6.83 -12.70
C PRO A 5 -63.64 8.32 -12.16
N THR A 6 -62.70 9.11 -12.69
CA THR A 6 -62.52 10.59 -12.70
C THR A 6 -63.77 11.47 -12.80
N PRO A 7 -63.72 12.80 -12.42
CA PRO A 7 -63.72 13.81 -13.50
C PRO A 7 -62.82 15.05 -13.29
N GLU A 8 -62.46 15.60 -14.45
CA GLU A 8 -61.95 16.95 -14.75
C GLU A 8 -62.87 18.10 -14.26
N ARG A 9 -62.24 19.27 -14.05
CA ARG A 9 -62.76 20.60 -14.47
C ARG A 9 -61.70 21.69 -14.23
N THR A 10 -61.16 22.24 -15.32
CA THR A 10 -61.48 23.52 -16.02
C THR A 10 -60.95 24.79 -15.32
N SER A 11 -60.04 25.46 -16.06
CA SER A 11 -59.69 26.90 -15.96
C SER A 11 -60.90 27.81 -16.20
N PRO A 12 -60.85 29.10 -15.88
CA PRO A 12 -60.21 30.14 -16.69
C PRO A 12 -59.72 31.35 -15.84
N ASP A 13 -58.91 32.24 -16.18
CA ASP A 13 -58.98 33.32 -17.17
C ASP A 13 -57.96 34.45 -16.86
N THR A 14 -57.24 34.82 -17.82
CA THR A 14 -56.75 36.11 -18.27
C THR A 14 -56.48 37.30 -17.33
N SER A 15 -55.29 37.87 -17.40
CA SER A 15 -55.00 39.18 -18.10
C SER A 15 -53.52 39.59 -17.96
N PRO A 16 -52.98 40.48 -18.80
CA PRO A 16 -51.56 40.48 -19.20
C PRO A 16 -50.72 41.52 -18.44
N ASP A 17 -49.47 41.23 -18.23
CA ASP A 17 -48.48 42.24 -17.84
C ASP A 17 -47.35 42.31 -18.87
N THR A 18 -47.19 43.49 -19.41
CA THR A 18 -46.24 43.91 -20.42
C THR A 18 -44.90 44.24 -19.75
N SER A 19 -43.83 43.50 -20.10
CA SER A 19 -42.46 43.97 -19.92
C SER A 19 -41.59 43.52 -21.10
N PRO A 20 -40.53 44.25 -21.49
CA PRO A 20 -40.08 44.29 -22.87
C PRO A 20 -39.16 43.11 -23.22
N ILE A 21 -39.33 42.63 -24.42
CA ILE A 21 -38.51 41.62 -25.10
C ILE A 21 -37.11 42.20 -25.32
N ILE A 22 -36.11 41.67 -24.59
CA ILE A 22 -34.69 41.80 -24.94
C ILE A 22 -34.40 40.68 -25.91
N SER A 23 -34.13 41.00 -27.14
CA SER A 23 -33.69 40.10 -28.20
C SER A 23 -32.38 39.43 -27.79
N ARG A 24 -32.41 38.13 -27.53
CA ARG A 24 -31.22 37.29 -27.52
C ARG A 24 -30.71 37.18 -28.96
N GLN A 25 -29.58 37.83 -29.23
CA GLN A 25 -28.76 37.48 -30.38
C GLN A 25 -28.29 36.02 -30.14
N GLU A 26 -28.70 35.12 -31.00
CA GLU A 26 -28.14 33.79 -31.12
C GLU A 26 -26.69 33.96 -31.58
N VAL A 27 -25.76 33.73 -30.64
CA VAL A 27 -24.38 33.41 -30.98
C VAL A 27 -24.44 31.97 -31.52
N GLN A 28 -24.44 31.83 -32.83
CA GLN A 28 -24.12 30.56 -33.47
C GLN A 28 -22.67 30.22 -33.12
N SER A 29 -22.47 29.39 -32.08
CA SER A 29 -21.28 28.63 -31.94
C SER A 29 -21.29 27.57 -33.05
N GLU A 30 -20.39 27.68 -34.01
CA GLU A 30 -20.08 26.62 -34.94
C GLU A 30 -19.74 25.39 -34.06
N ARG A 31 -20.66 24.44 -33.93
CA ARG A 31 -20.37 23.11 -33.44
C ARG A 31 -19.49 22.45 -34.50
N GLU A 32 -18.24 22.12 -34.16
CA GLU A 32 -17.48 21.15 -34.92
C GLU A 32 -18.38 19.92 -35.17
N PRO A 33 -18.33 19.30 -36.34
CA PRO A 33 -19.15 18.14 -36.62
C PRO A 33 -18.88 17.07 -35.57
N GLU A 34 -19.90 16.66 -34.83
CA GLU A 34 -19.80 15.52 -33.90
C GLU A 34 -19.30 14.33 -34.71
N HIS A 35 -18.09 13.86 -34.35
CA HIS A 35 -17.52 12.65 -34.93
C HIS A 35 -18.44 11.49 -34.53
N GLU A 36 -19.14 10.92 -35.51
CA GLU A 36 -20.04 9.79 -35.27
C GLU A 36 -19.20 8.57 -34.89
N TYR A 37 -19.35 8.07 -33.65
CA TYR A 37 -18.63 6.93 -33.14
C TYR A 37 -18.94 5.69 -33.99
N GLY A 38 -17.98 5.24 -34.75
CA GLY A 38 -18.13 4.17 -35.73
C GLY A 38 -17.12 3.02 -35.54
N ALA A 39 -17.16 2.02 -36.38
CA ALA A 39 -16.24 0.87 -36.33
C ALA A 39 -14.78 1.28 -36.50
N ASP A 40 -14.51 2.37 -37.22
CA ASP A 40 -13.15 2.89 -37.47
C ASP A 40 -12.52 3.52 -36.20
N ASP A 41 -13.32 3.85 -35.19
CA ASP A 41 -12.86 4.35 -33.91
C ASP A 41 -12.38 3.24 -32.96
N ILE A 42 -12.66 1.99 -33.29
CA ILE A 42 -12.24 0.82 -32.51
C ILE A 42 -10.86 0.38 -32.99
N GLN A 43 -9.82 0.70 -32.21
CA GLN A 43 -8.47 0.26 -32.45
C GLN A 43 -8.20 -1.08 -31.76
N VAL A 44 -7.76 -2.07 -32.52
CA VAL A 44 -7.24 -3.33 -31.99
C VAL A 44 -5.72 -3.18 -31.80
N LEU A 45 -5.26 -3.34 -30.55
CA LEU A 45 -3.84 -3.32 -30.22
C LEU A 45 -3.34 -4.75 -30.09
N GLU A 46 -2.30 -5.10 -30.83
CA GLU A 46 -1.70 -6.43 -30.79
C GLU A 46 -0.31 -6.43 -30.15
N GLY A 47 0.02 -7.51 -29.45
CA GLY A 47 1.36 -7.76 -28.90
C GLY A 47 1.85 -6.66 -27.94
N LEU A 48 3.13 -6.31 -28.06
CA LEU A 48 3.80 -5.34 -27.17
C LEU A 48 3.32 -3.89 -27.36
N GLU A 49 2.63 -3.57 -28.44
CA GLU A 49 2.05 -2.23 -28.66
C GLU A 49 0.97 -1.91 -27.62
N ALA A 50 0.17 -2.92 -27.25
CA ALA A 50 -0.84 -2.79 -26.21
C ALA A 50 -0.21 -2.39 -24.87
N VAL A 51 0.94 -2.97 -24.52
CA VAL A 51 1.69 -2.68 -23.31
C VAL A 51 2.18 -1.23 -23.30
N ARG A 52 2.79 -0.77 -24.40
CA ARG A 52 3.32 0.59 -24.53
C ARG A 52 2.22 1.66 -24.48
N LYS A 53 1.07 1.42 -25.09
CA LYS A 53 -0.06 2.36 -25.06
C LYS A 53 -0.79 2.41 -23.71
N ARG A 54 -0.80 1.32 -22.97
CA ARG A 54 -1.52 1.19 -21.68
C ARG A 54 -0.66 0.52 -20.60
N PRO A 55 0.54 1.06 -20.28
CA PRO A 55 1.46 0.43 -19.31
C PRO A 55 0.82 0.21 -17.95
N GLY A 56 -0.02 1.13 -17.48
CA GLY A 56 -0.72 1.01 -16.19
C GLY A 56 -1.58 -0.25 -16.04
N MET A 57 -2.07 -0.85 -17.14
CA MET A 57 -2.80 -2.12 -17.09
C MET A 57 -1.90 -3.31 -16.70
N TYR A 58 -0.58 -3.23 -16.93
CA TYR A 58 0.38 -4.32 -16.72
C TYR A 58 1.25 -4.11 -15.48
N ILE A 59 1.63 -2.86 -15.18
CA ILE A 59 2.53 -2.50 -14.08
C ILE A 59 1.89 -1.57 -13.03
N GLY A 60 0.59 -1.28 -13.14
CA GLY A 60 -0.19 -0.49 -12.20
C GLY A 60 -0.01 1.03 -12.33
N SER A 61 1.19 1.53 -12.63
CA SER A 61 1.46 2.97 -12.80
C SER A 61 2.71 3.19 -13.65
N THR A 62 2.95 4.43 -14.09
CA THR A 62 4.19 4.86 -14.76
C THR A 62 5.12 5.67 -13.84
N GLY A 63 4.73 5.85 -12.60
CA GLY A 63 5.55 6.46 -11.54
C GLY A 63 6.57 5.48 -10.94
N PRO A 64 7.22 5.86 -9.82
CA PRO A 64 8.26 5.06 -9.17
C PRO A 64 7.85 3.62 -8.86
N ARG A 65 6.58 3.40 -8.45
CA ARG A 65 6.05 2.07 -8.15
C ARG A 65 6.09 1.15 -9.37
N GLY A 66 5.60 1.63 -10.52
CA GLY A 66 5.62 0.83 -11.77
C GLY A 66 7.04 0.62 -12.29
N LEU A 67 7.95 1.58 -12.07
CA LEU A 67 9.36 1.43 -12.40
C LEU A 67 10.00 0.26 -11.64
N HIS A 68 9.83 0.21 -10.31
CA HIS A 68 10.36 -0.87 -9.48
C HIS A 68 9.71 -2.22 -9.80
N HIS A 69 8.45 -2.23 -10.26
CA HIS A 69 7.75 -3.45 -10.65
C HIS A 69 8.46 -4.19 -11.80
N LEU A 70 9.12 -3.47 -12.73
CA LEU A 70 9.95 -4.09 -13.78
C LEU A 70 11.03 -4.99 -13.19
N VAL A 71 11.70 -4.54 -12.12
CA VAL A 71 12.74 -5.32 -11.44
C VAL A 71 12.13 -6.57 -10.81
N TYR A 72 10.99 -6.43 -10.15
CA TYR A 72 10.29 -7.54 -9.50
C TYR A 72 9.90 -8.63 -10.50
N GLU A 73 9.38 -8.27 -11.68
CA GLU A 73 8.99 -9.24 -12.71
C GLU A 73 10.18 -10.08 -13.23
N ILE A 74 11.37 -9.49 -13.33
CA ILE A 74 12.57 -10.27 -13.73
C ILE A 74 13.06 -11.14 -12.59
N VAL A 75 13.15 -10.59 -11.35
CA VAL A 75 13.63 -11.35 -10.18
C VAL A 75 12.66 -12.48 -9.82
N ASP A 76 11.35 -12.28 -9.94
CA ASP A 76 10.34 -13.32 -9.70
C ASP A 76 10.53 -14.54 -10.63
N ASN A 77 11.01 -14.33 -11.86
CA ASN A 77 11.33 -15.47 -12.75
C ASN A 77 12.52 -16.28 -12.24
N SER A 78 13.55 -15.63 -11.68
CA SER A 78 14.70 -16.28 -11.06
C SER A 78 14.30 -16.99 -9.74
N VAL A 79 13.37 -16.38 -8.97
CA VAL A 79 12.79 -17.01 -7.77
C VAL A 79 11.95 -18.24 -8.14
N ASP A 80 11.23 -18.23 -9.27
CA ASP A 80 10.51 -19.41 -9.76
C ASP A 80 11.47 -20.57 -10.09
N GLU A 81 12.67 -20.29 -10.62
CA GLU A 81 13.73 -21.29 -10.77
C GLU A 81 14.20 -21.84 -9.41
N ALA A 82 14.28 -20.98 -8.39
CA ALA A 82 14.64 -21.40 -7.03
C ALA A 82 13.53 -22.27 -6.41
N LEU A 83 12.25 -21.89 -6.57
CA LEU A 83 11.12 -22.70 -6.11
C LEU A 83 11.04 -24.05 -6.81
N ALA A 84 11.51 -24.14 -8.06
CA ALA A 84 11.64 -25.39 -8.81
C ALA A 84 12.90 -26.20 -8.42
N GLY A 85 13.73 -25.68 -7.49
CA GLY A 85 14.93 -26.36 -7.00
C GLY A 85 16.15 -26.28 -7.92
N HIS A 86 16.17 -25.33 -8.85
CA HIS A 86 17.23 -25.20 -9.85
C HIS A 86 18.10 -23.95 -9.72
N CYS A 87 17.77 -23.05 -8.79
CA CYS A 87 18.53 -21.82 -8.53
C CYS A 87 18.73 -21.64 -7.03
N ASP A 88 19.91 -21.23 -6.62
CA ASP A 88 20.24 -20.91 -5.20
C ASP A 88 20.89 -19.53 -5.04
N THR A 89 21.18 -18.84 -6.15
CA THR A 89 21.86 -17.55 -6.13
C THR A 89 21.32 -16.63 -7.20
N ILE A 90 20.94 -15.41 -6.79
CA ILE A 90 20.47 -14.32 -7.65
C ILE A 90 21.29 -13.08 -7.30
N ASP A 91 21.94 -12.48 -8.31
CA ASP A 91 22.67 -11.21 -8.20
C ASP A 91 21.92 -10.11 -8.94
N ILE A 92 21.59 -9.02 -8.25
CA ILE A 92 20.87 -7.88 -8.78
C ILE A 92 21.76 -6.64 -8.67
N ARG A 93 21.93 -5.89 -9.75
CA ARG A 93 22.77 -4.70 -9.79
C ARG A 93 22.02 -3.52 -10.41
N ILE A 94 22.12 -2.38 -9.73
CA ILE A 94 21.83 -1.08 -10.34
C ILE A 94 23.16 -0.61 -10.91
N LEU A 95 23.27 -0.59 -12.23
CA LEU A 95 24.51 -0.25 -12.91
C LEU A 95 24.77 1.27 -12.85
N ALA A 96 26.01 1.66 -13.14
CA ALA A 96 26.44 3.06 -13.10
C ALA A 96 25.64 3.99 -14.05
N ASP A 97 25.11 3.44 -15.15
CA ASP A 97 24.29 4.15 -16.14
C ASP A 97 22.77 4.09 -15.82
N GLY A 98 22.40 3.54 -14.66
CA GLY A 98 21.01 3.42 -14.19
C GLY A 98 20.25 2.22 -14.70
N ALA A 99 20.88 1.31 -15.48
CA ALA A 99 20.26 0.06 -15.88
C ALA A 99 20.17 -0.92 -14.71
N ILE A 100 19.26 -1.89 -14.82
CA ILE A 100 19.18 -3.05 -13.91
C ILE A 100 19.72 -4.28 -14.59
N ARG A 101 20.59 -4.98 -13.90
CA ARG A 101 21.07 -6.32 -14.27
C ARG A 101 20.63 -7.33 -13.23
N VAL A 102 19.99 -8.40 -13.66
CA VAL A 102 19.59 -9.54 -12.84
C VAL A 102 20.26 -10.78 -13.42
N GLU A 103 20.98 -11.50 -12.59
CA GLU A 103 21.67 -12.73 -12.95
C GLU A 103 21.29 -13.85 -11.99
N ASP A 104 20.92 -15.02 -12.52
CA ASP A 104 20.65 -16.23 -11.76
C ASP A 104 21.51 -17.41 -12.23
N ASN A 105 21.63 -18.41 -11.38
CA ASN A 105 22.27 -19.69 -11.69
C ASN A 105 21.26 -20.82 -11.93
N GLY A 106 20.07 -20.50 -12.43
CA GLY A 106 19.02 -21.45 -12.79
C GLY A 106 19.36 -22.28 -14.03
N ARG A 107 18.33 -22.95 -14.61
CA ARG A 107 18.49 -23.77 -15.82
C ARG A 107 18.78 -22.98 -17.11
N GLY A 108 18.55 -21.67 -17.08
CA GLY A 108 18.56 -20.80 -18.26
C GLY A 108 17.30 -20.96 -19.13
N ILE A 109 16.86 -19.90 -19.76
CA ILE A 109 15.74 -19.91 -20.71
C ILE A 109 16.05 -20.91 -21.85
N PRO A 110 15.10 -21.75 -22.30
CA PRO A 110 15.32 -22.63 -23.45
C PRO A 110 15.75 -21.85 -24.70
N VAL A 111 16.82 -22.28 -25.36
CA VAL A 111 17.40 -21.60 -26.55
C VAL A 111 16.94 -22.17 -27.87
N ASP A 112 16.26 -23.33 -27.83
CA ASP A 112 15.74 -24.03 -29.01
C ASP A 112 14.68 -23.21 -29.74
N ILE A 113 14.48 -23.51 -31.01
CA ILE A 113 13.41 -22.91 -31.85
C ILE A 113 12.05 -23.37 -31.34
N HIS A 114 11.20 -22.41 -30.99
CA HIS A 114 9.82 -22.67 -30.61
C HIS A 114 9.00 -23.16 -31.80
N LYS A 115 8.43 -24.38 -31.70
CA LYS A 115 7.81 -25.07 -32.84
C LYS A 115 6.63 -24.30 -33.47
N ALA A 116 5.83 -23.60 -32.68
CA ALA A 116 4.68 -22.86 -33.19
C ALA A 116 5.05 -21.49 -33.76
N GLU A 117 6.07 -20.82 -33.16
CA GLU A 117 6.44 -19.46 -33.51
C GLU A 117 7.57 -19.37 -34.56
N GLY A 118 8.35 -20.46 -34.72
CA GLY A 118 9.47 -20.50 -35.67
C GLY A 118 10.66 -19.61 -35.31
N ARG A 119 10.68 -19.08 -34.10
CA ARG A 119 11.72 -18.20 -33.52
C ARG A 119 12.34 -18.85 -32.29
N SER A 120 13.48 -18.35 -31.82
CA SER A 120 14.09 -18.83 -30.56
C SER A 120 13.11 -18.71 -29.41
N THR A 121 13.12 -19.66 -28.46
CA THR A 121 12.26 -19.58 -27.27
C THR A 121 12.58 -18.35 -26.43
N VAL A 122 13.85 -17.90 -26.38
CA VAL A 122 14.28 -16.66 -25.74
C VAL A 122 13.53 -15.46 -26.33
N GLU A 123 13.49 -15.35 -27.66
CA GLU A 123 12.78 -14.26 -28.32
C GLU A 123 11.27 -14.34 -28.07
N VAL A 124 10.67 -15.53 -28.10
CA VAL A 124 9.25 -15.72 -27.82
C VAL A 124 8.88 -15.27 -26.43
N VAL A 125 9.65 -15.67 -25.40
CA VAL A 125 9.41 -15.27 -24.00
C VAL A 125 9.52 -13.75 -23.79
N LEU A 126 10.39 -13.08 -24.56
CA LEU A 126 10.62 -11.64 -24.42
C LEU A 126 9.75 -10.78 -25.34
N THR A 127 9.06 -11.34 -26.35
CA THR A 127 8.29 -10.56 -27.33
C THR A 127 6.82 -10.94 -27.45
N VAL A 128 6.42 -12.11 -26.95
CA VAL A 128 5.04 -12.59 -27.05
C VAL A 128 4.36 -12.53 -25.69
N LEU A 129 3.21 -11.86 -25.61
CA LEU A 129 2.37 -11.87 -24.42
C LEU A 129 1.75 -13.26 -24.22
N HIS A 130 1.62 -13.66 -22.96
CA HIS A 130 1.09 -14.98 -22.60
C HIS A 130 1.90 -16.16 -23.13
N ALA A 131 3.22 -15.97 -23.26
CA ALA A 131 4.16 -17.03 -23.60
C ALA A 131 5.00 -17.39 -22.36
N GLY A 132 5.07 -18.68 -22.01
CA GLY A 132 5.90 -19.15 -20.90
C GLY A 132 5.70 -20.61 -20.54
N GLY A 133 6.71 -21.22 -19.92
CA GLY A 133 6.71 -22.63 -19.48
C GLY A 133 5.81 -22.92 -18.26
N LYS A 134 5.07 -21.92 -17.77
CA LYS A 134 4.25 -21.99 -16.55
C LYS A 134 2.78 -22.37 -16.84
N PHE A 135 2.34 -22.41 -18.10
CA PHE A 135 0.95 -22.72 -18.51
C PHE A 135 0.62 -24.20 -18.69
N GLY A 136 1.52 -25.13 -18.47
CA GLY A 136 1.26 -26.53 -18.83
C GLY A 136 1.71 -27.59 -17.83
N GLY A 137 2.10 -27.22 -16.62
CA GLY A 137 2.43 -28.17 -15.55
C GLY A 137 3.71 -29.01 -15.74
N GLY A 138 4.48 -28.75 -16.81
CA GLY A 138 5.67 -29.58 -17.11
C GLY A 138 6.99 -29.08 -16.52
N GLY A 139 7.09 -27.81 -16.16
CA GLY A 139 8.37 -27.20 -15.71
C GLY A 139 8.37 -26.63 -14.31
N TYR A 140 7.20 -26.23 -13.79
CA TYR A 140 7.02 -25.59 -12.49
C TYR A 140 5.75 -26.14 -11.83
N SER A 141 5.91 -26.70 -10.63
CA SER A 141 4.75 -27.15 -9.84
C SER A 141 4.07 -25.99 -9.09
N VAL A 142 4.85 -24.96 -8.77
CA VAL A 142 4.42 -23.72 -8.12
C VAL A 142 5.19 -22.57 -8.77
N SER A 143 4.53 -21.46 -9.05
CA SER A 143 5.20 -20.26 -9.52
C SER A 143 4.48 -18.98 -9.09
N GLY A 144 5.23 -17.89 -8.90
CA GLY A 144 4.70 -16.54 -8.67
C GLY A 144 4.25 -15.87 -9.97
N GLY A 145 4.91 -16.20 -11.08
CA GLY A 145 4.59 -15.69 -12.41
C GLY A 145 3.42 -16.45 -13.05
N LEU A 146 2.21 -15.87 -13.01
CA LEU A 146 0.97 -16.55 -13.44
C LEU A 146 0.55 -16.25 -14.88
N HIS A 147 0.89 -15.07 -15.37
CA HIS A 147 0.30 -14.55 -16.61
C HIS A 147 1.18 -14.72 -17.84
N GLY A 148 2.46 -15.12 -17.68
CA GLY A 148 3.42 -15.25 -18.76
C GLY A 148 3.66 -13.96 -19.55
N VAL A 149 3.57 -12.81 -18.87
CA VAL A 149 3.71 -11.49 -19.49
C VAL A 149 4.88 -10.67 -18.92
N GLY A 150 5.41 -11.01 -17.75
CA GLY A 150 6.38 -10.19 -17.03
C GLY A 150 7.58 -9.80 -17.86
N SER A 151 8.32 -10.77 -18.41
CA SER A 151 9.52 -10.51 -19.21
C SER A 151 9.23 -9.71 -20.51
N SER A 152 8.12 -9.99 -21.17
CA SER A 152 7.71 -9.27 -22.39
C SER A 152 7.23 -7.86 -22.09
N VAL A 153 6.61 -7.63 -20.93
CA VAL A 153 6.25 -6.29 -20.43
C VAL A 153 7.50 -5.47 -20.12
N VAL A 154 8.49 -6.05 -19.40
CA VAL A 154 9.76 -5.35 -19.14
C VAL A 154 10.45 -4.97 -20.45
N ASN A 155 10.51 -5.88 -21.42
CA ASN A 155 11.09 -5.59 -22.73
C ASN A 155 10.33 -4.48 -23.47
N ALA A 156 8.99 -4.52 -23.47
CA ALA A 156 8.16 -3.51 -24.12
C ALA A 156 8.33 -2.10 -23.55
N LEU A 157 8.59 -1.98 -22.22
CA LEU A 157 8.72 -0.72 -21.50
C LEU A 157 10.17 -0.28 -21.29
N SER A 158 11.13 -0.99 -21.92
CA SER A 158 12.56 -0.66 -21.91
C SER A 158 12.99 -0.08 -23.26
N SER A 159 13.83 0.94 -23.23
CA SER A 159 14.49 1.47 -24.41
C SER A 159 15.50 0.48 -25.01
N ARG A 160 16.11 -0.34 -24.14
CA ARG A 160 17.04 -1.41 -24.47
C ARG A 160 16.89 -2.57 -23.49
N LEU A 161 17.01 -3.79 -23.97
CA LEU A 161 17.13 -4.99 -23.14
C LEU A 161 18.18 -5.93 -23.76
N GLU A 162 18.99 -6.54 -22.91
CA GLU A 162 19.97 -7.56 -23.26
C GLU A 162 19.72 -8.82 -22.45
N VAL A 163 19.77 -9.94 -23.11
CA VAL A 163 19.66 -11.25 -22.47
C VAL A 163 20.88 -12.09 -22.82
N GLU A 164 21.45 -12.71 -21.79
CA GLU A 164 22.48 -13.73 -21.90
C GLU A 164 21.97 -14.98 -21.21
N VAL A 165 22.03 -16.11 -21.91
CA VAL A 165 21.59 -17.41 -21.41
C VAL A 165 22.76 -18.38 -21.45
N ARG A 166 23.11 -18.94 -20.30
CA ARG A 166 24.09 -20.02 -20.16
C ARG A 166 23.34 -21.35 -20.18
N ARG A 167 23.40 -22.05 -21.32
CA ARG A 167 22.67 -23.31 -21.49
C ARG A 167 23.26 -24.15 -22.61
N GLN A 168 23.13 -25.48 -22.53
CA GLN A 168 23.59 -26.45 -23.54
C GLN A 168 25.10 -26.35 -23.87
N GLY A 169 25.92 -25.97 -22.86
CA GLY A 169 27.37 -25.86 -23.01
C GLY A 169 27.87 -24.58 -23.66
N PHE A 170 27.00 -23.58 -23.87
CA PHE A 170 27.33 -22.31 -24.52
C PHE A 170 26.65 -21.11 -23.83
N ILE A 171 27.22 -19.93 -24.10
CA ILE A 171 26.57 -18.66 -23.81
C ILE A 171 25.80 -18.21 -25.06
N TRP A 172 24.53 -17.85 -24.89
CA TRP A 172 23.67 -17.37 -25.95
C TRP A 172 23.28 -15.92 -25.64
N ARG A 173 23.29 -15.03 -26.64
CA ARG A 173 23.03 -13.62 -26.48
C ARG A 173 22.03 -13.10 -27.49
N GLN A 174 21.14 -12.21 -27.02
CA GLN A 174 20.25 -11.46 -27.87
C GLN A 174 19.99 -10.08 -27.26
N SER A 175 19.79 -9.06 -28.11
CA SER A 175 19.46 -7.72 -27.65
C SER A 175 18.18 -7.21 -28.32
N PHE A 176 17.52 -6.30 -27.63
CA PHE A 176 16.25 -5.71 -28.04
C PHE A 176 16.30 -4.21 -27.89
N ALA A 177 15.61 -3.50 -28.78
CA ALA A 177 15.40 -2.06 -28.72
C ALA A 177 13.90 -1.78 -28.78
N ASN A 178 13.37 -1.08 -27.76
CA ASN A 178 11.94 -0.78 -27.65
C ASN A 178 11.03 -2.01 -27.86
N GLY A 179 11.44 -3.15 -27.31
CA GLY A 179 10.68 -4.42 -27.38
C GLY A 179 10.92 -5.24 -28.65
N PHE A 180 11.67 -4.76 -29.64
CA PHE A 180 11.96 -5.47 -30.87
C PHE A 180 13.36 -6.07 -30.88
N PRO A 181 13.55 -7.31 -31.37
CA PRO A 181 14.88 -7.90 -31.46
C PRO A 181 15.75 -7.15 -32.50
N ASN A 182 17.00 -6.85 -32.12
CA ASN A 182 17.98 -6.23 -33.01
C ASN A 182 18.57 -7.25 -34.00
N ALA A 183 18.69 -8.52 -33.55
CA ALA A 183 19.24 -9.63 -34.29
C ALA A 183 18.66 -10.95 -33.76
N PRO A 184 18.73 -12.08 -34.48
CA PRO A 184 18.43 -13.40 -33.94
C PRO A 184 19.31 -13.75 -32.75
N LEU A 185 18.89 -14.77 -31.97
CA LEU A 185 19.69 -15.32 -30.86
C LEU A 185 21.02 -15.88 -31.42
N GLU A 186 22.15 -15.42 -30.89
CA GLU A 186 23.48 -15.81 -31.30
C GLU A 186 24.12 -16.73 -30.26
N GLN A 187 24.74 -17.82 -30.76
CA GLN A 187 25.56 -18.71 -29.94
C GLN A 187 26.97 -18.12 -29.82
N GLY A 188 27.43 -17.91 -28.59
CA GLY A 188 28.76 -17.42 -28.28
C GLY A 188 29.73 -18.51 -27.86
N GLU A 189 30.57 -18.17 -26.86
CA GLU A 189 31.61 -19.03 -26.32
C GLU A 189 31.06 -20.23 -25.55
N ALA A 190 31.89 -21.29 -25.44
CA ALA A 190 31.57 -22.46 -24.64
C ALA A 190 31.57 -22.10 -23.15
N ASN A 191 30.60 -22.62 -22.39
CA ASN A 191 30.43 -22.39 -20.95
C ASN A 191 29.73 -23.60 -20.33
N ASP A 192 30.27 -24.07 -19.20
CA ASP A 192 29.73 -25.23 -18.49
C ASP A 192 28.68 -24.87 -17.42
N GLU A 193 28.50 -23.57 -17.12
CA GLU A 193 27.51 -23.09 -16.17
C GLU A 193 26.12 -22.97 -16.82
N THR A 194 25.10 -22.91 -15.97
CA THR A 194 23.73 -22.60 -16.39
C THR A 194 23.21 -21.33 -15.73
N GLY A 195 22.28 -20.65 -16.34
CA GLY A 195 21.65 -19.46 -15.78
C GLY A 195 21.13 -18.49 -16.83
N THR A 196 20.49 -17.45 -16.33
CA THR A 196 20.01 -16.34 -17.16
C THR A 196 20.51 -15.02 -16.61
N THR A 197 20.95 -14.12 -17.50
CA THR A 197 21.26 -12.74 -17.16
C THR A 197 20.41 -11.83 -18.02
N ILE A 198 19.63 -10.95 -17.40
CA ILE A 198 18.84 -9.91 -18.10
C ILE A 198 19.34 -8.55 -17.64
N THR A 199 19.70 -7.68 -18.59
CA THR A 199 20.01 -6.28 -18.34
C THR A 199 19.03 -5.43 -19.11
N PHE A 200 18.37 -4.48 -18.44
CA PHE A 200 17.39 -3.61 -19.11
C PHE A 200 17.53 -2.15 -18.69
N TRP A 201 17.21 -1.25 -19.61
CA TRP A 201 17.19 0.21 -19.47
C TRP A 201 15.75 0.69 -19.60
N PRO A 202 15.09 1.16 -18.53
CA PRO A 202 13.72 1.66 -18.62
C PRO A 202 13.59 2.80 -19.63
N SER A 203 12.43 2.90 -20.27
CA SER A 203 12.16 3.96 -21.25
C SER A 203 11.77 5.26 -20.54
N SER A 204 12.55 6.34 -20.73
CA SER A 204 12.21 7.69 -20.26
C SER A 204 10.99 8.31 -20.97
N GLU A 205 10.53 7.71 -22.07
CA GLU A 205 9.28 8.11 -22.74
C GLU A 205 8.04 7.54 -22.04
N THR A 206 8.21 6.47 -21.25
CA THR A 206 7.12 5.78 -20.56
C THR A 206 7.04 6.19 -19.10
N PHE A 207 8.18 6.28 -18.41
CA PHE A 207 8.22 6.50 -16.97
C PHE A 207 8.49 7.97 -16.62
N GLU A 208 7.82 8.45 -15.58
CA GLU A 208 8.03 9.80 -15.01
C GLU A 208 9.45 9.99 -14.45
N THR A 209 10.06 8.90 -13.99
CA THR A 209 11.44 8.80 -13.54
C THR A 209 12.01 7.44 -13.93
N ILE A 210 13.31 7.39 -14.20
CA ILE A 210 14.04 6.13 -14.43
C ILE A 210 15.08 5.88 -13.33
N ASP A 211 14.99 6.61 -12.22
CA ASP A 211 15.89 6.49 -11.08
C ASP A 211 15.33 5.50 -10.07
N PHE A 212 16.04 4.39 -9.87
CA PHE A 212 15.64 3.33 -8.94
C PHE A 212 16.03 3.68 -7.51
N ASP A 213 15.10 3.55 -6.59
CA ASP A 213 15.36 3.68 -5.16
C ASP A 213 15.95 2.38 -4.60
N TYR A 214 17.19 2.47 -4.08
CA TYR A 214 17.90 1.32 -3.54
C TYR A 214 17.22 0.72 -2.31
N GLU A 215 16.69 1.54 -1.41
CA GLU A 215 16.07 1.06 -0.17
C GLU A 215 14.75 0.34 -0.44
N THR A 216 13.98 0.78 -1.41
CA THR A 216 12.77 0.08 -1.87
C THR A 216 13.10 -1.32 -2.39
N LEU A 217 14.12 -1.45 -3.25
CA LEU A 217 14.58 -2.75 -3.75
C LEU A 217 15.17 -3.61 -2.62
N ARG A 218 15.98 -3.01 -1.74
CA ARG A 218 16.61 -3.68 -0.60
C ARG A 218 15.56 -4.32 0.32
N ALA A 219 14.53 -3.56 0.70
CA ALA A 219 13.46 -4.05 1.57
C ALA A 219 12.71 -5.23 0.91
N ARG A 220 12.39 -5.12 -0.38
CA ARG A 220 11.71 -6.18 -1.13
C ARG A 220 12.55 -7.45 -1.24
N PHE A 221 13.83 -7.35 -1.55
CA PHE A 221 14.71 -8.53 -1.70
C PHE A 221 15.06 -9.16 -0.36
N GLN A 222 15.14 -8.39 0.71
CA GLN A 222 15.23 -8.94 2.07
C GLN A 222 14.01 -9.81 2.40
N GLN A 223 12.81 -9.33 2.09
CA GLN A 223 11.56 -10.07 2.28
C GLN A 223 11.53 -11.35 1.43
N MET A 224 11.94 -11.26 0.15
CA MET A 224 12.05 -12.44 -0.73
C MET A 224 13.05 -13.47 -0.20
N GLY A 225 14.16 -13.02 0.41
CA GLY A 225 15.13 -13.90 1.05
C GLY A 225 14.53 -14.69 2.22
N PHE A 226 13.71 -14.06 3.06
CA PHE A 226 13.01 -14.75 4.15
C PHE A 226 12.00 -15.79 3.65
N LEU A 227 11.29 -15.48 2.54
CA LEU A 227 10.28 -16.37 1.97
C LEU A 227 10.85 -17.55 1.19
N ASN A 228 12.12 -17.50 0.83
CA ASN A 228 12.80 -18.52 0.04
C ASN A 228 14.03 -19.03 0.81
N LYS A 229 13.78 -19.94 1.73
CA LYS A 229 14.77 -20.54 2.62
C LYS A 229 16.03 -21.03 1.87
N GLY A 230 17.20 -20.54 2.27
CA GLY A 230 18.49 -20.89 1.69
C GLY A 230 18.86 -20.18 0.39
N LEU A 231 17.94 -19.46 -0.27
CA LEU A 231 18.22 -18.65 -1.45
C LEU A 231 19.12 -17.47 -1.09
N ARG A 232 20.17 -17.25 -1.87
CA ARG A 232 21.07 -16.08 -1.74
C ARG A 232 20.65 -15.00 -2.74
N LEU A 233 20.25 -13.86 -2.25
CA LEU A 233 19.95 -12.67 -3.03
C LEU A 233 21.00 -11.60 -2.71
N THR A 234 21.65 -11.03 -3.72
CA THR A 234 22.59 -9.91 -3.56
C THR A 234 22.10 -8.71 -4.34
N LEU A 235 21.97 -7.56 -3.70
CA LEU A 235 21.66 -6.28 -4.34
C LEU A 235 22.87 -5.36 -4.22
N THR A 236 23.36 -4.87 -5.35
CA THR A 236 24.50 -3.94 -5.43
C THR A 236 24.11 -2.67 -6.20
N ASP A 237 24.43 -1.49 -5.67
CA ASP A 237 24.28 -0.21 -6.35
C ASP A 237 25.65 0.32 -6.79
N GLU A 238 25.89 0.36 -8.10
CA GLU A 238 27.15 0.80 -8.70
C GLU A 238 27.18 2.29 -9.04
N ARG A 239 26.05 3.03 -8.83
CA ARG A 239 25.95 4.47 -9.12
C ARG A 239 26.90 5.26 -8.20
N GLU A 240 27.55 6.27 -8.77
CA GLU A 240 28.51 7.10 -8.02
C GLU A 240 27.86 7.84 -6.84
N ALA A 241 26.61 8.27 -7.00
CA ALA A 241 25.87 9.01 -5.97
C ALA A 241 25.62 8.20 -4.68
N ASN A 242 25.66 6.87 -4.77
CA ASN A 242 25.32 5.96 -3.66
C ASN A 242 26.55 5.18 -3.17
N ARG A 243 27.76 5.63 -3.46
CA ARG A 243 28.97 4.99 -2.93
C ARG A 243 29.15 5.27 -1.45
N THR A 244 29.73 4.29 -0.75
CA THR A 244 30.14 4.42 0.65
C THR A 244 31.28 5.43 0.80
N ASP A 245 31.55 5.88 2.03
CA ASP A 245 32.62 6.86 2.31
C ASP A 245 34.03 6.39 1.86
N ASP A 246 34.25 5.07 1.75
CA ASP A 246 35.46 4.45 1.23
C ASP A 246 35.42 4.21 -0.29
N GLY A 247 34.43 4.75 -0.99
CA GLY A 247 34.30 4.73 -2.45
C GLY A 247 33.80 3.42 -3.05
N LYS A 248 33.37 2.46 -2.22
CA LYS A 248 32.83 1.18 -2.69
C LYS A 248 31.34 1.29 -3.03
N ALA A 249 30.88 0.40 -3.91
CA ALA A 249 29.45 0.23 -4.18
C ALA A 249 28.72 -0.26 -2.92
N VAL A 250 27.53 0.28 -2.67
CA VAL A 250 26.65 -0.24 -1.59
C VAL A 250 26.13 -1.61 -2.01
N SER A 251 26.31 -2.61 -1.16
CA SER A 251 25.86 -3.98 -1.43
C SER A 251 25.30 -4.64 -0.19
N ASN A 252 24.17 -5.33 -0.36
CA ASN A 252 23.54 -6.16 0.67
C ASN A 252 23.31 -7.57 0.14
N THR A 253 23.63 -8.57 0.96
CA THR A 253 23.34 -9.97 0.67
C THR A 253 22.34 -10.51 1.69
N PHE A 254 21.27 -11.12 1.21
CA PHE A 254 20.21 -11.73 1.99
C PHE A 254 20.26 -13.25 1.80
N LYS A 255 20.44 -13.98 2.89
CA LYS A 255 20.37 -15.44 2.92
C LYS A 255 19.90 -15.86 4.31
N TYR A 256 18.78 -16.54 4.36
CA TYR A 256 18.13 -16.95 5.60
C TYR A 256 17.92 -18.46 5.59
N ASP A 257 18.64 -19.15 6.45
CA ASP A 257 18.62 -20.62 6.45
C ASP A 257 17.43 -21.19 7.24
N GLN A 258 16.77 -20.37 8.08
CA GLN A 258 15.55 -20.73 8.80
C GLN A 258 14.27 -20.09 8.20
N GLY A 259 14.40 -19.33 7.13
CA GLY A 259 13.26 -18.80 6.37
C GLY A 259 12.30 -17.94 7.21
N LEU A 260 11.04 -18.37 7.35
CA LEU A 260 10.03 -17.61 8.09
C LEU A 260 10.34 -17.44 9.58
N VAL A 261 11.12 -18.35 10.19
CA VAL A 261 11.57 -18.21 11.58
C VAL A 261 12.49 -16.98 11.70
N ASP A 262 13.44 -16.83 10.77
CA ASP A 262 14.32 -15.67 10.71
C ASP A 262 13.50 -14.38 10.49
N TYR A 263 12.43 -14.47 9.69
CA TYR A 263 11.55 -13.34 9.42
C TYR A 263 10.79 -12.88 10.67
N VAL A 264 10.18 -13.80 11.43
CA VAL A 264 9.50 -13.46 12.69
C VAL A 264 10.49 -12.87 13.71
N GLN A 265 11.72 -13.40 13.79
CA GLN A 265 12.77 -12.82 14.64
C GLN A 265 13.11 -11.38 14.22
N TYR A 266 13.25 -11.14 12.90
CA TYR A 266 13.51 -9.82 12.35
C TYR A 266 12.42 -8.83 12.73
N LEU A 267 11.15 -9.18 12.50
CA LEU A 267 9.99 -8.34 12.84
C LEU A 267 9.91 -8.04 14.35
N ASN A 268 10.18 -9.02 15.20
CA ASN A 268 10.12 -8.84 16.65
C ASN A 268 11.27 -7.99 17.19
N ARG A 269 12.46 -8.04 16.56
CA ARG A 269 13.58 -7.16 16.96
C ARG A 269 13.24 -5.68 16.84
N ALA A 270 12.49 -5.30 15.80
CA ALA A 270 12.05 -3.91 15.62
C ALA A 270 11.08 -3.43 16.72
N LYS A 271 10.30 -4.36 17.32
CA LYS A 271 9.31 -4.02 18.36
C LYS A 271 9.90 -3.83 19.76
N LYS A 272 11.05 -4.44 20.06
CA LYS A 272 11.69 -4.47 21.40
C LYS A 272 10.73 -4.80 22.55
N ALA A 273 9.68 -5.55 22.28
CA ALA A 273 8.75 -6.06 23.28
C ALA A 273 9.25 -7.38 23.86
N ASP A 274 8.99 -7.63 25.14
CA ASP A 274 9.33 -8.89 25.75
C ASP A 274 8.54 -10.05 25.08
N LEU A 275 9.16 -11.22 25.05
CA LEU A 275 8.54 -12.41 24.49
C LEU A 275 7.56 -13.03 25.49
N VAL A 276 6.41 -13.51 25.01
CA VAL A 276 5.45 -14.32 25.79
C VAL A 276 5.81 -15.79 25.71
N ASN A 277 6.27 -16.24 24.56
CA ASN A 277 6.85 -17.56 24.34
C ASN A 277 8.25 -17.40 23.74
N ASP A 278 9.27 -18.02 24.37
CA ASP A 278 10.67 -17.87 23.98
C ASP A 278 10.94 -18.48 22.60
N GLU A 279 10.34 -19.63 22.32
CA GLU A 279 10.49 -20.37 21.08
C GLU A 279 9.47 -19.94 20.04
N ILE A 280 9.93 -19.71 18.80
CA ILE A 280 9.03 -19.42 17.67
C ILE A 280 8.28 -20.70 17.31
N ILE A 281 6.96 -20.60 17.23
CA ILE A 281 6.09 -21.67 16.75
C ILE A 281 6.20 -21.69 15.23
N SER A 282 6.71 -22.79 14.68
CA SER A 282 6.81 -22.95 13.22
C SER A 282 6.41 -24.34 12.79
N PHE A 283 5.80 -24.42 11.62
CA PHE A 283 5.44 -25.68 10.97
C PHE A 283 5.34 -25.53 9.47
N GLU A 284 5.62 -26.62 8.77
CA GLU A 284 5.47 -26.78 7.33
C GLU A 284 4.56 -27.98 7.07
N TRP A 285 3.72 -27.88 6.04
CA TRP A 285 2.85 -28.97 5.61
C TRP A 285 2.62 -28.94 4.11
N GLU A 286 2.72 -30.10 3.44
CA GLU A 286 2.48 -30.26 2.02
C GLU A 286 1.35 -31.26 1.76
N ASP A 287 0.43 -30.90 0.88
CA ASP A 287 -0.63 -31.75 0.34
C ASP A 287 -0.36 -31.98 -1.15
N HIS A 288 0.23 -33.11 -1.48
CA HIS A 288 0.58 -33.48 -2.85
C HIS A 288 -0.62 -33.68 -3.75
N GLU A 289 -1.78 -34.12 -3.21
CA GLU A 289 -3.00 -34.34 -3.99
C GLU A 289 -3.59 -33.00 -4.44
N ARG A 290 -3.63 -32.02 -3.54
CA ARG A 290 -4.13 -30.68 -3.82
C ARG A 290 -3.07 -29.75 -4.39
N LYS A 291 -1.83 -30.18 -4.44
CA LYS A 291 -0.65 -29.36 -4.84
C LYS A 291 -0.58 -28.05 -4.07
N MET A 292 -0.75 -28.12 -2.76
CA MET A 292 -0.66 -27.01 -1.85
C MET A 292 0.37 -27.28 -0.77
N ALA A 293 1.14 -26.26 -0.41
CA ALA A 293 2.02 -26.29 0.74
C ALA A 293 1.79 -25.06 1.60
N LEU A 294 1.89 -25.23 2.92
CA LEU A 294 1.75 -24.18 3.92
C LEU A 294 2.99 -24.13 4.80
N GLU A 295 3.54 -22.97 4.98
CA GLU A 295 4.58 -22.67 5.95
C GLU A 295 4.09 -21.53 6.86
N VAL A 296 4.21 -21.69 8.17
CA VAL A 296 3.82 -20.71 9.17
C VAL A 296 4.92 -20.58 10.22
N ALA A 297 5.24 -19.35 10.57
CA ALA A 297 6.03 -19.04 11.76
C ALA A 297 5.35 -17.95 12.56
N MET A 298 5.31 -18.05 13.90
CA MET A 298 4.65 -17.08 14.75
C MET A 298 5.19 -17.05 16.17
N GLN A 299 5.04 -15.91 16.84
CA GLN A 299 5.44 -15.70 18.22
C GLN A 299 4.61 -14.58 18.85
N TRP A 300 4.27 -14.70 20.13
CA TRP A 300 3.62 -13.64 20.89
C TRP A 300 4.65 -12.82 21.66
N THR A 301 4.43 -11.53 21.69
CA THR A 301 5.16 -10.54 22.47
C THR A 301 4.24 -9.81 23.42
N THR A 302 4.80 -9.01 24.32
CA THR A 302 4.01 -8.15 25.24
C THR A 302 3.42 -6.92 24.56
N ALA A 303 3.70 -6.70 23.27
CA ALA A 303 3.09 -5.63 22.48
C ALA A 303 1.56 -5.74 22.44
N TYR A 304 0.90 -4.64 22.09
CA TYR A 304 -0.56 -4.55 22.01
C TYR A 304 -1.12 -4.65 20.59
N THR A 305 -0.25 -4.51 19.60
CA THR A 305 -0.60 -4.58 18.18
C THR A 305 -0.33 -5.99 17.62
N GLU A 306 -1.16 -6.43 16.68
CA GLU A 306 -0.89 -7.62 15.88
C GLU A 306 -0.03 -7.25 14.66
N SER A 307 0.73 -8.22 14.15
CA SER A 307 1.57 -8.12 12.96
C SER A 307 1.47 -9.45 12.22
N VAL A 308 0.43 -9.59 11.40
CA VAL A 308 0.18 -10.81 10.60
C VAL A 308 0.44 -10.48 9.14
N HIS A 309 1.44 -11.16 8.55
CA HIS A 309 1.85 -10.99 7.17
C HIS A 309 1.57 -12.27 6.39
N THR A 310 0.91 -12.12 5.25
CA THR A 310 0.46 -13.27 4.46
C THR A 310 0.98 -13.21 3.03
N TYR A 311 1.33 -14.39 2.52
CA TYR A 311 1.95 -14.56 1.21
C TYR A 311 1.33 -15.73 0.47
N ALA A 312 1.18 -15.58 -0.85
CA ALA A 312 0.78 -16.66 -1.75
C ALA A 312 1.79 -16.73 -2.90
N ASN A 313 2.47 -17.88 -3.05
CA ASN A 313 3.57 -18.07 -4.02
C ASN A 313 4.60 -16.93 -3.96
N THR A 314 5.06 -16.56 -2.77
CA THR A 314 6.00 -15.46 -2.47
C THR A 314 5.47 -14.04 -2.70
N ILE A 315 4.24 -13.89 -3.22
CA ILE A 315 3.59 -12.60 -3.43
C ILE A 315 2.95 -12.14 -2.13
N ASN A 316 3.20 -10.89 -1.74
CA ASN A 316 2.59 -10.29 -0.56
C ASN A 316 1.10 -10.02 -0.80
N THR A 317 0.25 -10.69 -0.03
CA THR A 317 -1.20 -10.49 -0.04
C THR A 317 -1.60 -9.53 1.07
N HIS A 318 -1.23 -8.27 0.91
CA HIS A 318 -1.42 -7.27 1.96
C HIS A 318 -2.90 -6.96 2.29
N GLU A 319 -3.83 -7.27 1.39
CA GLU A 319 -5.28 -7.26 1.66
C GLU A 319 -5.78 -8.60 2.22
N GLY A 320 -4.87 -9.53 2.54
CA GLY A 320 -5.20 -10.85 3.09
C GLY A 320 -5.75 -11.83 2.05
N GLY A 321 -6.84 -12.47 2.40
CA GLY A 321 -7.52 -13.45 1.57
C GLY A 321 -7.86 -14.73 2.31
N THR A 322 -8.27 -15.74 1.56
CA THR A 322 -8.80 -17.00 2.11
C THR A 322 -7.83 -17.76 3.01
N HIS A 323 -6.53 -17.70 2.75
CA HIS A 323 -5.49 -18.32 3.59
C HIS A 323 -5.35 -17.60 4.94
N GLU A 324 -5.41 -16.27 4.97
CA GLU A 324 -5.43 -15.51 6.21
C GLU A 324 -6.70 -15.77 7.02
N GLU A 325 -7.85 -15.76 6.36
CA GLU A 325 -9.13 -16.10 7.02
C GLU A 325 -9.08 -17.49 7.65
N GLY A 326 -8.51 -18.49 6.96
CA GLY A 326 -8.32 -19.84 7.46
C GLY A 326 -7.42 -19.89 8.70
N PHE A 327 -6.30 -19.17 8.66
CA PHE A 327 -5.37 -19.07 9.78
C PHE A 327 -6.00 -18.38 11.00
N ARG A 328 -6.64 -17.22 10.81
CA ARG A 328 -7.29 -16.45 11.88
C ARG A 328 -8.42 -17.27 12.55
N ALA A 329 -9.21 -17.98 11.76
CA ALA A 329 -10.28 -18.85 12.27
C ALA A 329 -9.73 -20.04 13.06
N ALA A 330 -8.68 -20.71 12.55
CA ALA A 330 -8.02 -21.81 13.24
C ALA A 330 -7.49 -21.39 14.60
N LEU A 331 -6.74 -20.30 14.64
CA LEU A 331 -6.09 -19.79 15.84
C LEU A 331 -7.12 -19.44 16.93
N THR A 332 -8.18 -18.71 16.57
CA THR A 332 -9.23 -18.31 17.51
C THR A 332 -9.99 -19.52 18.06
N THR A 333 -10.31 -20.48 17.19
CA THR A 333 -11.01 -21.71 17.58
C THR A 333 -10.17 -22.56 18.53
N LEU A 334 -8.89 -22.77 18.19
CA LEU A 334 -7.96 -23.55 18.98
C LEU A 334 -7.75 -22.98 20.38
N VAL A 335 -7.44 -21.68 20.47
CA VAL A 335 -7.16 -21.04 21.76
C VAL A 335 -8.37 -21.13 22.68
N ASN A 336 -9.58 -20.87 22.18
CA ASN A 336 -10.81 -21.03 22.97
C ASN A 336 -11.04 -22.48 23.42
N LYS A 337 -10.87 -23.44 22.51
CA LYS A 337 -11.03 -24.87 22.80
C LYS A 337 -10.03 -25.30 23.89
N TYR A 338 -8.75 -25.03 23.71
CA TYR A 338 -7.70 -25.43 24.65
C TYR A 338 -7.87 -24.74 26.01
N ALA A 339 -8.24 -23.46 26.04
CA ALA A 339 -8.49 -22.72 27.28
C ALA A 339 -9.65 -23.35 28.11
N ARG A 340 -10.71 -23.84 27.45
CA ARG A 340 -11.83 -24.56 28.10
C ARG A 340 -11.40 -25.94 28.56
N GLU A 341 -10.72 -26.73 27.73
CA GLU A 341 -10.25 -28.08 28.08
C GLU A 341 -9.30 -28.08 29.29
N LYS A 342 -8.49 -27.01 29.42
CA LYS A 342 -7.57 -26.84 30.56
C LYS A 342 -8.17 -26.08 31.73
N GLY A 343 -9.47 -25.73 31.69
CA GLY A 343 -10.19 -25.04 32.76
C GLY A 343 -9.75 -23.61 33.02
N ILE A 344 -9.03 -22.99 32.07
CA ILE A 344 -8.61 -21.58 32.13
C ILE A 344 -9.80 -20.66 31.85
N LEU A 345 -10.64 -21.02 30.87
CA LEU A 345 -11.96 -20.46 30.64
C LEU A 345 -13.03 -21.39 31.24
N LYS A 346 -13.95 -20.84 32.05
CA LYS A 346 -15.07 -21.56 32.60
C LYS A 346 -16.23 -21.63 31.58
N GLU A 347 -17.15 -22.56 31.74
CA GLU A 347 -18.32 -22.70 30.84
C GLU A 347 -19.16 -21.42 30.71
N LYS A 348 -19.25 -20.65 31.79
CA LYS A 348 -20.00 -19.38 31.83
C LYS A 348 -19.26 -18.16 31.26
N ASP A 349 -17.97 -18.29 31.01
CA ASP A 349 -17.15 -17.17 30.50
C ASP A 349 -17.40 -17.05 28.99
N ASP A 350 -17.40 -15.82 28.48
CA ASP A 350 -17.48 -15.56 27.05
C ASP A 350 -16.21 -16.08 26.32
N ASN A 351 -16.37 -16.42 25.06
CA ASN A 351 -15.22 -16.77 24.21
C ASN A 351 -14.33 -15.55 23.99
N LEU A 352 -13.02 -15.80 23.90
CA LEU A 352 -12.05 -14.83 23.42
C LEU A 352 -12.34 -14.49 21.95
N THR A 353 -12.30 -13.22 21.60
CA THR A 353 -12.40 -12.78 20.20
C THR A 353 -11.08 -13.01 19.47
N GLY A 354 -11.10 -12.92 18.14
CA GLY A 354 -9.88 -12.97 17.34
C GLY A 354 -8.86 -11.92 17.75
N ASP A 355 -9.31 -10.67 17.96
CA ASP A 355 -8.43 -9.58 18.43
C ASP A 355 -7.79 -9.88 19.80
N ASP A 356 -8.53 -10.48 20.73
CA ASP A 356 -7.99 -10.86 22.04
C ASP A 356 -6.85 -11.90 21.88
N VAL A 357 -7.04 -12.86 20.99
CA VAL A 357 -6.08 -13.94 20.73
C VAL A 357 -4.83 -13.44 20.00
N ARG A 358 -5.01 -12.49 19.10
CA ARG A 358 -3.92 -11.97 18.27
C ARG A 358 -3.21 -10.76 18.86
N GLU A 359 -3.64 -10.21 19.99
CA GLU A 359 -2.92 -9.12 20.67
C GLU A 359 -1.46 -9.52 20.94
N GLY A 360 -0.51 -8.78 20.36
CA GLY A 360 0.93 -9.01 20.46
C GLY A 360 1.46 -10.16 19.58
N LEU A 361 0.63 -10.75 18.74
CA LEU A 361 1.06 -11.78 17.80
C LEU A 361 1.86 -11.18 16.65
N THR A 362 3.02 -11.76 16.37
CA THR A 362 3.73 -11.63 15.09
C THR A 362 3.63 -12.97 14.39
N ALA A 363 3.10 -13.01 13.18
CA ALA A 363 2.94 -14.23 12.39
C ALA A 363 3.21 -13.96 10.91
N VAL A 364 3.86 -14.93 10.27
CA VAL A 364 4.03 -14.99 8.82
C VAL A 364 3.40 -16.28 8.32
N VAL A 365 2.50 -16.16 7.35
CA VAL A 365 1.77 -17.27 6.75
C VAL A 365 2.06 -17.28 5.26
N SER A 366 2.72 -18.30 4.76
CA SER A 366 3.09 -18.47 3.36
C SER A 366 2.43 -19.73 2.80
N ILE A 367 1.55 -19.55 1.81
CA ILE A 367 0.95 -20.66 1.07
C ILE A 367 1.57 -20.76 -0.32
N LYS A 368 1.82 -21.98 -0.77
CA LYS A 368 2.19 -22.29 -2.15
C LYS A 368 1.09 -23.12 -2.78
N LEU A 369 0.63 -22.73 -3.96
CA LEU A 369 -0.42 -23.44 -4.71
C LEU A 369 -0.15 -23.35 -6.21
N ALA A 370 -0.56 -24.41 -6.93
CA ALA A 370 -0.32 -24.54 -8.37
C ALA A 370 -1.07 -23.48 -9.19
N GLU A 371 -2.31 -23.17 -8.79
CA GLU A 371 -3.20 -22.25 -9.52
C GLU A 371 -3.78 -21.18 -8.57
N PRO A 372 -2.98 -20.18 -8.16
CA PRO A 372 -3.49 -19.12 -7.30
C PRO A 372 -4.44 -18.20 -8.07
N GLN A 373 -5.57 -17.88 -7.42
CA GLN A 373 -6.57 -16.94 -7.92
C GLN A 373 -6.51 -15.69 -7.05
N PHE A 374 -6.13 -14.57 -7.65
CA PHE A 374 -6.07 -13.29 -6.95
C PHE A 374 -7.23 -12.39 -7.35
N GLU A 375 -7.68 -11.58 -6.41
CA GLU A 375 -8.59 -10.48 -6.72
C GLU A 375 -7.78 -9.33 -7.34
N GLY A 376 -7.94 -9.11 -8.65
CA GLY A 376 -7.28 -8.04 -9.40
C GLY A 376 -5.84 -8.35 -9.88
N GLN A 377 -5.35 -7.47 -10.76
CA GLN A 377 -4.02 -7.59 -11.40
C GLN A 377 -2.86 -7.39 -10.43
N THR A 378 -3.05 -6.60 -9.38
CA THR A 378 -2.04 -6.29 -8.38
C THR A 378 -1.76 -7.43 -7.40
N LYS A 379 -2.56 -8.52 -7.47
CA LYS A 379 -2.38 -9.76 -6.69
C LYS A 379 -2.40 -9.54 -5.16
N THR A 380 -3.12 -8.54 -4.70
CA THR A 380 -3.11 -8.09 -3.29
C THR A 380 -3.90 -8.98 -2.34
N LYS A 381 -4.84 -9.78 -2.88
CA LYS A 381 -5.73 -10.65 -2.10
C LYS A 381 -5.92 -12.01 -2.75
N LEU A 382 -5.78 -13.08 -1.98
CA LEU A 382 -5.99 -14.45 -2.46
C LEU A 382 -7.47 -14.85 -2.37
N GLY A 383 -8.03 -15.36 -3.47
CA GLY A 383 -9.45 -15.73 -3.60
C GLY A 383 -9.76 -17.23 -3.53
N ASN A 384 -8.75 -18.11 -3.62
CA ASN A 384 -8.96 -19.56 -3.63
C ASN A 384 -9.75 -20.08 -2.40
N THR A 385 -10.96 -20.55 -2.58
CA THR A 385 -11.81 -21.01 -1.46
C THR A 385 -11.26 -22.25 -0.76
N GLU A 386 -10.60 -23.14 -1.50
CA GLU A 386 -9.95 -24.35 -1.00
C GLU A 386 -8.77 -24.04 -0.06
N ALA A 387 -8.08 -22.93 -0.28
CA ALA A 387 -6.97 -22.48 0.57
C ALA A 387 -7.43 -22.22 2.01
N LYS A 388 -8.63 -21.66 2.21
CA LYS A 388 -9.19 -21.40 3.53
C LYS A 388 -9.32 -22.69 4.35
N SER A 389 -9.96 -23.69 3.77
CA SER A 389 -10.18 -24.98 4.45
C SER A 389 -8.89 -25.74 4.70
N PHE A 390 -7.94 -25.68 3.75
CA PHE A 390 -6.62 -26.29 3.88
C PHE A 390 -5.83 -25.66 5.01
N VAL A 391 -5.65 -24.34 4.99
CA VAL A 391 -4.91 -23.62 6.03
C VAL A 391 -5.56 -23.79 7.40
N GLN A 392 -6.90 -23.70 7.49
CA GLN A 392 -7.61 -23.88 8.73
C GLN A 392 -7.39 -25.28 9.33
N LYS A 393 -7.44 -26.32 8.51
CA LYS A 393 -7.21 -27.70 8.97
C LYS A 393 -5.76 -27.88 9.45
N VAL A 394 -4.79 -27.54 8.60
CA VAL A 394 -3.35 -27.73 8.92
C VAL A 394 -2.99 -26.94 10.18
N ALA A 395 -3.37 -25.65 10.25
CA ALA A 395 -3.09 -24.83 11.42
C ALA A 395 -3.72 -25.39 12.70
N ASN A 396 -4.99 -25.85 12.65
CA ASN A 396 -5.62 -26.49 13.80
C ASN A 396 -4.85 -27.73 14.28
N ASP A 397 -4.47 -28.61 13.35
CA ASP A 397 -3.80 -29.86 13.68
C ASP A 397 -2.39 -29.60 14.28
N GLN A 398 -1.58 -28.78 13.60
CA GLN A 398 -0.19 -28.48 14.00
C GLN A 398 -0.13 -27.68 15.32
N LEU A 399 -1.01 -26.70 15.47
CA LEU A 399 -1.05 -25.90 16.70
C LEU A 399 -1.62 -26.66 17.89
N THR A 400 -2.62 -27.56 17.68
CA THR A 400 -3.13 -28.44 18.73
C THR A 400 -2.01 -29.33 19.28
N ASP A 401 -1.19 -29.87 18.39
CA ASP A 401 -0.05 -30.70 18.76
C ASP A 401 1.01 -29.87 19.53
N TRP A 402 1.37 -28.69 19.03
CA TRP A 402 2.32 -27.81 19.70
C TRP A 402 1.82 -27.37 21.10
N PHE A 403 0.55 -26.95 21.25
CA PHE A 403 -0.03 -26.56 22.54
C PHE A 403 -0.01 -27.70 23.56
N ASN A 404 -0.27 -28.94 23.10
CA ASN A 404 -0.22 -30.11 23.95
C ASN A 404 1.21 -30.48 24.40
N ARG A 405 2.18 -30.32 23.51
CA ARG A 405 3.61 -30.56 23.85
C ARG A 405 4.20 -29.45 24.71
N ASN A 406 3.67 -28.23 24.63
CA ASN A 406 4.22 -27.04 25.29
C ASN A 406 3.18 -26.37 26.23
N PRO A 407 2.72 -27.06 27.28
CA PRO A 407 1.61 -26.57 28.10
C PRO A 407 1.89 -25.27 28.88
N ASN A 408 3.15 -24.98 29.23
CA ASN A 408 3.50 -23.77 29.95
C ASN A 408 3.49 -22.55 29.01
N PRO A 409 4.20 -22.53 27.88
CA PRO A 409 4.06 -21.44 26.90
C PRO A 409 2.60 -21.24 26.42
N ALA A 410 1.85 -22.32 26.15
CA ALA A 410 0.46 -22.24 25.77
C ALA A 410 -0.40 -21.53 26.84
N ARG A 411 -0.13 -21.77 28.12
CA ARG A 411 -0.83 -21.08 29.22
C ARG A 411 -0.51 -19.60 29.27
N GLU A 412 0.75 -19.19 29.02
CA GLU A 412 1.12 -17.77 28.99
C GLU A 412 0.46 -17.04 27.81
N ILE A 413 0.41 -17.67 26.62
CA ILE A 413 -0.32 -17.14 25.46
C ILE A 413 -1.79 -16.92 25.80
N ILE A 414 -2.47 -17.92 26.41
CA ILE A 414 -3.88 -17.79 26.81
C ILE A 414 -4.06 -16.71 27.88
N ARG A 415 -3.11 -16.61 28.84
CA ARG A 415 -3.16 -15.57 29.89
C ARG A 415 -3.08 -14.17 29.26
N LYS A 416 -2.22 -13.96 28.27
CA LYS A 416 -2.17 -12.69 27.52
C LYS A 416 -3.49 -12.41 26.81
N SER A 417 -4.06 -13.40 26.12
CA SER A 417 -5.35 -13.25 25.44
C SER A 417 -6.49 -12.92 26.43
N LEU A 418 -6.49 -13.49 27.63
CA LEU A 418 -7.44 -13.13 28.71
C LEU A 418 -7.24 -11.71 29.23
N GLN A 419 -6.00 -11.25 29.33
CA GLN A 419 -5.72 -9.86 29.71
C GLN A 419 -6.24 -8.88 28.66
N ALA A 420 -6.08 -9.20 27.37
CA ALA A 420 -6.62 -8.43 26.24
C ALA A 420 -8.16 -8.38 26.32
N SER A 421 -8.82 -9.53 26.51
CA SER A 421 -10.26 -9.62 26.63
C SER A 421 -10.80 -8.78 27.81
N ASN A 422 -10.18 -8.89 28.97
CA ASN A 422 -10.57 -8.10 30.14
C ASN A 422 -10.45 -6.59 29.89
N ALA A 423 -9.39 -6.17 29.22
CA ALA A 423 -9.20 -4.77 28.85
C ALA A 423 -10.26 -4.28 27.86
N ARG A 424 -10.55 -5.08 26.83
CA ARG A 424 -11.60 -4.79 25.84
C ARG A 424 -12.98 -4.66 26.50
N MET A 425 -13.32 -5.60 27.39
CA MET A 425 -14.59 -5.56 28.15
C MET A 425 -14.68 -4.30 29.05
N ALA A 426 -13.59 -3.94 29.73
CA ALA A 426 -13.54 -2.73 30.53
C ALA A 426 -13.73 -1.46 29.69
N ALA A 427 -13.09 -1.41 28.53
CA ALA A 427 -13.22 -0.31 27.57
C ALA A 427 -14.65 -0.20 27.02
N ARG A 428 -15.26 -1.33 26.63
CA ARG A 428 -16.65 -1.37 26.18
C ARG A 428 -17.62 -0.83 27.25
N LYS A 429 -17.46 -1.28 28.49
CA LYS A 429 -18.28 -0.81 29.63
C LYS A 429 -18.09 0.70 29.87
N ALA A 430 -16.86 1.20 29.79
CA ALA A 430 -16.59 2.63 29.93
C ALA A 430 -17.25 3.44 28.80
N ARG A 431 -17.17 2.97 27.54
CA ARG A 431 -17.83 3.58 26.38
C ARG A 431 -19.35 3.61 26.53
N GLU A 432 -19.96 2.50 26.93
CA GLU A 432 -21.43 2.44 27.16
C GLU A 432 -21.87 3.42 28.25
N THR A 433 -21.08 3.56 29.32
CA THR A 433 -21.34 4.52 30.40
C THR A 433 -21.22 5.96 29.89
N ALA A 434 -20.20 6.27 29.10
CA ALA A 434 -20.02 7.59 28.49
C ALA A 434 -21.14 7.92 27.48
N ARG A 435 -21.52 6.94 26.66
CA ARG A 435 -22.64 7.09 25.70
C ARG A 435 -23.98 7.32 26.39
N ARG A 436 -24.27 6.64 27.50
CA ARG A 436 -25.49 6.89 28.31
C ARG A 436 -25.51 8.31 28.87
N LYS A 437 -24.34 8.84 29.29
CA LYS A 437 -24.22 10.25 29.71
C LYS A 437 -24.43 11.21 28.55
N GLY A 438 -23.84 10.95 27.37
CA GLY A 438 -23.99 11.78 26.18
C GLY A 438 -25.40 11.75 25.57
N LEU A 439 -26.16 10.64 25.70
CA LEU A 439 -27.58 10.57 25.29
C LEU A 439 -28.49 11.45 26.17
N LEU A 440 -28.08 11.71 27.41
CA LEU A 440 -28.80 12.64 28.31
C LEU A 440 -28.49 14.12 28.02
N GLU A 441 -27.40 14.39 27.27
CA GLU A 441 -26.96 15.76 26.90
C GLU A 441 -27.25 16.16 25.44
N GLY A 442 -27.97 15.33 24.67
CA GLY A 442 -28.52 15.65 23.34
C GLY A 442 -27.57 15.47 22.16
N GLY A 443 -27.61 14.30 21.53
CA GLY A 443 -27.13 14.08 20.17
C GLY A 443 -25.85 13.21 20.05
N GLY A 444 -25.96 12.09 19.36
CA GLY A 444 -24.91 11.06 19.24
C GLY A 444 -23.68 11.42 18.37
N MET A 445 -23.47 12.68 18.01
CA MET A 445 -22.31 13.16 17.25
C MET A 445 -21.31 13.89 18.13
N PRO A 446 -19.99 13.82 17.83
CA PRO A 446 -19.01 14.60 18.58
C PRO A 446 -19.35 16.09 18.50
N GLY A 447 -19.45 16.79 19.64
CA GLY A 447 -19.82 18.21 19.67
C GLY A 447 -18.85 19.12 18.89
N LYS A 448 -17.66 18.61 18.56
CA LYS A 448 -16.65 19.30 17.74
C LYS A 448 -16.87 19.13 16.23
N LEU A 449 -17.54 18.06 15.79
CA LEU A 449 -17.75 17.80 14.37
C LEU A 449 -18.70 18.82 13.76
N LYS A 450 -18.21 19.50 12.75
CA LYS A 450 -19.03 20.32 11.85
C LYS A 450 -19.29 19.51 10.58
N ASP A 451 -20.39 18.75 10.61
CA ASP A 451 -20.75 17.82 9.54
C ASP A 451 -21.15 18.51 8.25
N CYS A 452 -21.07 17.79 7.13
CA CYS A 452 -21.60 18.24 5.84
C CYS A 452 -23.08 17.88 5.68
N GLN A 453 -23.73 18.49 4.68
CA GLN A 453 -25.16 18.27 4.39
C GLN A 453 -25.39 16.99 3.58
N SER A 454 -24.45 16.64 2.70
CA SER A 454 -24.51 15.42 1.89
C SER A 454 -24.54 14.19 2.79
N LYS A 455 -25.34 13.19 2.38
CA LYS A 455 -25.39 11.85 2.99
C LYS A 455 -24.75 10.79 2.09
N ASP A 456 -24.33 11.18 0.90
CA ASP A 456 -23.61 10.31 -0.02
C ASP A 456 -22.12 10.28 0.35
N PRO A 457 -21.57 9.13 0.83
CA PRO A 457 -20.18 9.05 1.21
C PRO A 457 -19.21 9.34 0.06
N SER A 458 -19.58 9.02 -1.18
CA SER A 458 -18.74 9.21 -2.36
C SER A 458 -18.53 10.68 -2.72
N LEU A 459 -19.47 11.54 -2.36
CA LEU A 459 -19.41 12.98 -2.53
C LEU A 459 -18.89 13.71 -1.29
N SER A 460 -18.85 13.03 -0.14
CA SER A 460 -18.55 13.64 1.15
C SER A 460 -17.09 13.49 1.52
N GLU A 461 -16.51 14.55 2.06
CA GLU A 461 -15.15 14.53 2.57
C GLU A 461 -15.06 15.14 3.98
N ILE A 462 -14.13 14.64 4.79
CA ILE A 462 -13.87 15.14 6.14
C ILE A 462 -12.42 15.59 6.27
N PHE A 463 -12.23 16.80 6.79
CA PHE A 463 -10.92 17.32 7.16
C PHE A 463 -10.69 17.13 8.66
N ILE A 464 -9.63 16.39 8.98
CA ILE A 464 -9.12 16.26 10.35
C ILE A 464 -8.08 17.36 10.53
N VAL A 465 -8.43 18.38 11.31
CA VAL A 465 -7.65 19.64 11.37
C VAL A 465 -6.95 19.77 12.70
N GLU A 466 -5.67 20.11 12.67
CA GLU A 466 -4.90 20.40 13.88
C GLU A 466 -5.32 21.72 14.52
N GLY A 467 -5.74 21.64 15.78
CA GLY A 467 -6.05 22.80 16.61
C GLY A 467 -7.41 23.46 16.36
N ASP A 468 -7.91 24.15 17.39
CA ASP A 468 -9.20 24.83 17.31
C ASP A 468 -9.14 26.12 16.45
N SER A 469 -7.95 26.75 16.31
CA SER A 469 -7.77 27.97 15.50
C SER A 469 -7.89 27.68 14.00
N ALA A 470 -7.08 26.74 13.49
CA ALA A 470 -7.17 26.30 12.10
C ALA A 470 -8.53 25.64 11.80
N GLY A 471 -9.08 24.89 12.77
CA GLY A 471 -10.43 24.35 12.71
C GLY A 471 -11.49 25.43 12.53
N GLY A 472 -11.34 26.58 13.17
CA GLY A 472 -12.24 27.74 13.02
C GLY A 472 -12.18 28.33 11.62
N SER A 473 -10.99 28.57 11.07
CA SER A 473 -10.80 29.03 9.67
C SER A 473 -11.35 28.01 8.67
N ALA A 474 -11.10 26.71 8.89
CA ALA A 474 -11.60 25.64 8.03
C ALA A 474 -13.15 25.58 8.01
N VAL A 475 -13.79 25.75 9.18
CA VAL A 475 -15.27 25.79 9.28
C VAL A 475 -15.85 26.96 8.52
N GLN A 476 -15.19 28.14 8.54
CA GLN A 476 -15.63 29.32 7.81
C GLN A 476 -15.39 29.20 6.30
N GLY A 477 -14.28 28.58 5.90
CA GLY A 477 -13.89 28.45 4.48
C GLY A 477 -14.53 27.29 3.75
N ARG A 478 -14.96 26.22 4.43
CA ARG A 478 -15.46 24.99 3.80
C ARG A 478 -16.71 25.17 2.94
N ASN A 479 -16.90 24.24 2.00
CA ASN A 479 -18.22 24.05 1.39
C ASN A 479 -19.08 23.14 2.30
N PRO A 480 -20.13 23.68 2.98
CA PRO A 480 -20.94 22.89 3.90
C PRO A 480 -21.74 21.76 3.24
N GLU A 481 -21.90 21.78 1.93
CA GLU A 481 -22.65 20.77 1.19
C GLU A 481 -21.97 19.39 1.30
N PHE A 482 -20.66 19.33 1.09
CA PHE A 482 -19.93 18.06 1.03
C PHE A 482 -18.69 17.99 1.94
N GLN A 483 -18.26 19.09 2.59
CA GLN A 483 -17.09 19.12 3.45
C GLN A 483 -17.47 19.15 4.94
N ALA A 484 -16.98 18.19 5.71
CA ALA A 484 -17.05 18.14 7.15
C ALA A 484 -15.68 18.52 7.78
N ILE A 485 -15.70 19.13 8.96
CA ILE A 485 -14.49 19.51 9.71
C ILE A 485 -14.54 18.89 11.10
N LEU A 486 -13.47 18.20 11.47
CA LEU A 486 -13.23 17.69 12.82
C LEU A 486 -11.91 18.25 13.36
N PRO A 487 -11.94 19.30 14.20
CA PRO A 487 -10.73 19.80 14.85
C PRO A 487 -10.26 18.85 15.95
N LEU A 488 -8.95 18.60 16.01
CA LEU A 488 -8.29 17.83 17.06
C LEU A 488 -7.59 18.75 18.05
N ARG A 489 -7.66 18.43 19.33
CA ARG A 489 -6.98 19.19 20.40
C ARG A 489 -5.63 18.56 20.73
N GLY A 490 -4.60 18.99 20.00
CA GLY A 490 -3.24 18.53 20.23
C GLY A 490 -2.98 17.10 19.77
N LYS A 491 -1.89 16.51 20.26
CA LYS A 491 -1.43 15.17 19.88
C LYS A 491 -2.39 14.11 20.41
N ILE A 492 -2.83 13.22 19.53
CA ILE A 492 -3.63 12.05 19.92
C ILE A 492 -2.77 11.02 20.64
N LEU A 493 -3.41 10.05 21.28
CA LEU A 493 -2.73 8.94 21.92
C LEU A 493 -1.92 8.14 20.88
N ASN A 494 -0.66 7.85 21.21
CA ASN A 494 0.14 6.90 20.41
C ASN A 494 -0.37 5.47 20.64
N VAL A 495 -1.10 4.94 19.66
CA VAL A 495 -1.71 3.61 19.74
C VAL A 495 -0.71 2.46 19.59
N GLU A 496 0.51 2.73 19.10
CA GLU A 496 1.58 1.74 19.07
C GLU A 496 2.03 1.34 20.50
N LYS A 497 1.98 2.30 21.44
CA LYS A 497 2.38 2.13 22.85
C LYS A 497 1.21 1.92 23.79
N ALA A 498 -0.01 1.96 23.31
CA ALA A 498 -1.20 1.96 24.15
C ALA A 498 -2.08 0.74 23.84
N ARG A 499 -2.58 0.13 24.91
CA ARG A 499 -3.59 -0.92 24.77
C ARG A 499 -4.89 -0.36 24.17
N LEU A 500 -5.64 -1.24 23.53
CA LEU A 500 -6.91 -0.91 22.86
C LEU A 500 -7.90 -0.19 23.79
N ASP A 501 -7.97 -0.55 25.08
CA ASP A 501 -8.84 0.10 26.06
C ASP A 501 -8.47 1.58 26.27
N ARG A 502 -7.20 1.92 26.30
CA ARG A 502 -6.74 3.31 26.36
C ARG A 502 -7.03 4.06 25.06
N ALA A 503 -6.82 3.42 23.92
CA ALA A 503 -7.16 4.01 22.61
C ALA A 503 -8.66 4.32 22.55
N LEU A 504 -9.51 3.38 22.92
CA LEU A 504 -10.96 3.55 23.01
C LEU A 504 -11.42 4.53 24.09
N GLY A 505 -10.62 4.74 25.13
CA GLY A 505 -10.86 5.75 26.18
C GLY A 505 -10.45 7.17 25.78
N ASN A 506 -9.66 7.35 24.72
CA ASN A 506 -9.21 8.66 24.27
C ASN A 506 -10.32 9.42 23.55
N ALA A 507 -10.58 10.66 23.95
CA ALA A 507 -11.70 11.45 23.44
C ALA A 507 -11.56 11.79 21.93
N GLU A 508 -10.32 12.04 21.46
CA GLU A 508 -10.05 12.36 20.04
C GLU A 508 -10.23 11.13 19.16
N VAL A 509 -9.76 9.95 19.63
CA VAL A 509 -9.97 8.66 18.92
C VAL A 509 -11.45 8.33 18.85
N GLN A 510 -12.20 8.51 19.96
CA GLN A 510 -13.66 8.31 19.96
C GLN A 510 -14.39 9.25 19.00
N ALA A 511 -13.95 10.52 18.94
CA ALA A 511 -14.52 11.49 18.01
C ALA A 511 -14.34 11.04 16.54
N MET A 512 -13.16 10.53 16.18
CA MET A 512 -12.89 10.00 14.83
C MET A 512 -13.71 8.75 14.53
N ILE A 513 -13.75 7.77 15.45
CA ILE A 513 -14.55 6.54 15.27
C ILE A 513 -16.02 6.91 15.04
N THR A 514 -16.55 7.87 15.82
CA THR A 514 -17.95 8.32 15.70
C THR A 514 -18.18 9.10 14.41
N ALA A 515 -17.25 9.96 14.01
CA ALA A 515 -17.33 10.75 12.78
C ALA A 515 -17.31 9.85 11.54
N PHE A 516 -16.39 8.87 11.47
CA PHE A 516 -16.29 7.95 10.33
C PHE A 516 -17.49 6.97 10.27
N GLY A 517 -18.04 6.59 11.41
CA GLY A 517 -19.22 5.73 11.51
C GLY A 517 -18.97 4.24 11.24
N ALA A 518 -17.76 3.86 10.90
CA ALA A 518 -17.40 2.53 10.42
C ALA A 518 -16.90 1.55 11.51
N GLY A 519 -16.69 2.03 12.75
CA GLY A 519 -16.11 1.21 13.81
C GLY A 519 -14.58 1.19 13.79
N MET A 520 -13.96 0.18 14.42
CA MET A 520 -12.51 0.05 14.60
C MET A 520 -12.14 -1.42 14.86
N GLY A 521 -11.00 -1.90 14.35
CA GLY A 521 -10.55 -3.28 14.51
C GLY A 521 -11.49 -4.28 13.82
N GLU A 522 -11.82 -5.40 14.46
CA GLU A 522 -12.75 -6.40 13.91
C GLU A 522 -14.18 -5.87 13.71
N GLU A 523 -14.58 -4.83 14.42
CA GLU A 523 -15.89 -4.19 14.25
C GLU A 523 -15.93 -3.22 13.06
N PHE A 524 -14.81 -3.00 12.38
CA PHE A 524 -14.73 -2.07 11.25
C PHE A 524 -15.56 -2.59 10.07
N ASN A 525 -16.44 -1.74 9.55
CA ASN A 525 -17.26 -2.06 8.39
C ASN A 525 -17.12 -0.95 7.33
N PRO A 526 -16.47 -1.23 6.19
CA PRO A 526 -16.24 -0.26 5.13
C PRO A 526 -17.53 0.32 4.53
N ASP A 527 -18.62 -0.46 4.47
CA ASP A 527 -19.92 0.00 3.93
C ASP A 527 -20.59 1.08 4.78
N LYS A 528 -20.12 1.28 6.01
CA LYS A 528 -20.63 2.29 6.94
C LYS A 528 -19.78 3.56 6.99
N VAL A 529 -18.72 3.62 6.19
CA VAL A 529 -17.87 4.80 6.12
C VAL A 529 -18.67 5.97 5.57
N ARG A 530 -18.67 7.08 6.29
CA ARG A 530 -19.48 8.28 5.95
C ARG A 530 -18.81 9.23 4.98
N TYR A 531 -17.51 9.10 4.77
CA TYR A 531 -16.71 9.97 3.91
C TYR A 531 -15.70 9.14 3.13
N HIS A 532 -15.78 9.16 1.80
CA HIS A 532 -14.80 8.47 0.94
C HIS A 532 -13.54 9.31 0.71
N LYS A 533 -13.43 10.45 1.40
CA LYS A 533 -12.21 11.24 1.41
C LYS A 533 -11.95 11.78 2.82
N ILE A 534 -10.91 11.28 3.45
CA ILE A 534 -10.47 11.64 4.80
C ILE A 534 -9.16 12.38 4.64
N VAL A 535 -9.18 13.69 4.84
CA VAL A 535 -8.03 14.58 4.61
C VAL A 535 -7.40 14.94 5.95
N LEU A 536 -6.15 14.57 6.16
CA LEU A 536 -5.36 14.97 7.31
C LEU A 536 -4.73 16.33 7.01
N MET A 537 -5.05 17.33 7.79
CA MET A 537 -4.61 18.71 7.60
C MET A 537 -3.95 19.22 8.88
N ALA A 538 -2.63 19.17 8.92
CA ALA A 538 -1.77 19.57 10.02
C ALA A 538 -0.81 20.67 9.58
N ASP A 539 -0.23 21.37 10.55
CA ASP A 539 0.79 22.40 10.33
C ASP A 539 2.04 21.78 9.66
N ALA A 540 2.79 22.57 8.91
CA ALA A 540 4.00 22.10 8.22
C ALA A 540 5.21 21.93 9.16
N ASP A 541 5.07 22.17 10.45
CA ASP A 541 6.13 22.07 11.44
C ASP A 541 6.33 20.63 11.98
N VAL A 542 7.31 20.45 12.87
CA VAL A 542 7.64 19.14 13.46
C VAL A 542 6.50 18.56 14.30
N ASP A 543 5.67 19.40 14.93
CA ASP A 543 4.53 18.97 15.75
C ASP A 543 3.39 18.47 14.85
N GLY A 544 3.07 19.18 13.76
CA GLY A 544 2.09 18.75 12.77
C GLY A 544 2.48 17.45 12.08
N GLN A 545 3.76 17.29 11.74
CA GLN A 545 4.26 16.01 11.18
C GLN A 545 4.12 14.86 12.18
N HIS A 546 4.34 15.13 13.47
CA HIS A 546 4.13 14.13 14.52
C HIS A 546 2.64 13.79 14.68
N ILE A 547 1.74 14.77 14.61
CA ILE A 547 0.28 14.54 14.67
C ILE A 547 -0.17 13.71 13.48
N THR A 548 0.30 14.04 12.29
CA THR A 548 0.04 13.26 11.07
C THR A 548 0.50 11.81 11.21
N THR A 549 1.70 11.59 11.74
CA THR A 549 2.23 10.23 11.98
C THR A 549 1.39 9.46 13.01
N LEU A 550 0.93 10.12 14.10
CA LEU A 550 0.04 9.50 15.09
C LEU A 550 -1.31 9.10 14.46
N LEU A 551 -1.87 9.95 13.60
CA LEU A 551 -3.11 9.68 12.88
C LEU A 551 -2.95 8.52 11.90
N LEU A 552 -1.89 8.52 11.12
CA LEU A 552 -1.57 7.41 10.20
C LEU A 552 -1.35 6.09 10.96
N THR A 553 -0.70 6.14 12.13
CA THR A 553 -0.53 4.96 12.99
C THR A 553 -1.88 4.41 13.44
N LEU A 554 -2.81 5.27 13.86
CA LEU A 554 -4.16 4.87 14.25
C LEU A 554 -4.92 4.22 13.07
N LEU A 555 -4.88 4.88 11.91
CA LEU A 555 -5.56 4.38 10.70
C LEU A 555 -4.96 3.04 10.24
N PHE A 556 -3.64 2.94 10.19
CA PHE A 556 -2.95 1.71 9.79
C PHE A 556 -3.23 0.54 10.75
N ARG A 557 -3.20 0.78 12.08
CA ARG A 557 -3.36 -0.30 13.07
C ARG A 557 -4.80 -0.77 13.24
N TYR A 558 -5.78 0.13 13.11
CA TYR A 558 -7.16 -0.18 13.51
C TYR A 558 -8.24 0.12 12.47
N MET A 559 -7.90 0.83 11.40
CA MET A 559 -8.84 1.23 10.34
C MET A 559 -8.19 1.09 8.96
N ARG A 560 -7.31 0.11 8.82
CA ARG A 560 -6.51 -0.11 7.61
C ARG A 560 -7.32 -0.14 6.31
N PRO A 561 -8.55 -0.71 6.25
CA PRO A 561 -9.34 -0.69 5.02
C PRO A 561 -9.59 0.72 4.46
N LEU A 562 -9.51 1.79 5.28
CA LEU A 562 -9.60 3.17 4.78
C LEU A 562 -8.42 3.55 3.88
N ILE A 563 -7.23 3.01 4.16
CA ILE A 563 -6.03 3.22 3.34
C ILE A 563 -6.12 2.35 2.08
N ASP A 564 -6.47 1.07 2.24
CA ASP A 564 -6.58 0.11 1.14
C ASP A 564 -7.64 0.54 0.11
N LEU A 565 -8.75 1.15 0.55
CA LEU A 565 -9.78 1.74 -0.31
C LEU A 565 -9.40 3.11 -0.92
N GLY A 566 -8.22 3.65 -0.57
CA GLY A 566 -7.74 4.93 -1.08
C GLY A 566 -8.48 6.15 -0.55
N TYR A 567 -9.08 6.07 0.64
CA TYR A 567 -9.87 7.15 1.22
C TYR A 567 -9.06 8.15 2.05
N VAL A 568 -7.78 7.89 2.32
CA VAL A 568 -6.92 8.72 3.18
C VAL A 568 -6.02 9.62 2.35
N TYR A 569 -6.00 10.91 2.69
CA TYR A 569 -5.22 11.93 1.99
C TYR A 569 -4.50 12.84 2.98
N LEU A 570 -3.34 13.38 2.55
CA LEU A 570 -2.64 14.46 3.24
C LEU A 570 -2.85 15.76 2.48
N ALA A 571 -3.33 16.79 3.17
CA ALA A 571 -3.39 18.13 2.60
C ALA A 571 -1.99 18.72 2.44
N GLN A 572 -1.78 19.48 1.38
CA GLN A 572 -0.52 20.15 1.09
C GLN A 572 -0.78 21.68 1.11
N PRO A 573 -0.74 22.34 2.29
CA PRO A 573 -0.85 23.79 2.35
C PRO A 573 0.43 24.45 1.83
N PRO A 574 0.35 25.67 1.27
CA PRO A 574 1.54 26.40 0.80
C PRO A 574 2.39 26.87 1.98
N LEU A 575 3.71 26.93 1.77
CA LEU A 575 4.66 27.47 2.75
C LEU A 575 4.81 29.00 2.65
N TYR A 576 4.61 29.57 1.44
CA TYR A 576 4.78 30.98 1.19
C TYR A 576 3.66 31.58 0.35
N ARG A 577 3.43 32.88 0.54
CA ARG A 577 2.63 33.73 -0.34
C ARG A 577 3.49 34.89 -0.85
N LEU A 578 3.64 35.00 -2.17
CA LEU A 578 4.31 36.11 -2.83
C LEU A 578 3.28 37.19 -3.15
N LYS A 579 3.38 38.36 -2.53
CA LYS A 579 2.46 39.49 -2.68
C LYS A 579 3.01 40.47 -3.71
N TRP A 580 2.77 40.19 -4.98
CA TRP A 580 3.13 41.12 -6.05
C TRP A 580 2.32 42.41 -5.97
N SER A 581 2.95 43.57 -6.12
CA SER A 581 2.28 44.87 -6.09
C SER A 581 1.56 45.20 -7.40
N ASN A 582 1.93 44.56 -8.50
CA ASN A 582 1.38 44.80 -9.85
C ASN A 582 0.87 43.52 -10.54
N SER A 583 0.64 42.46 -9.80
CA SER A 583 0.11 41.18 -10.28
C SER A 583 -0.62 40.45 -9.16
N ALA A 584 -1.38 39.41 -9.50
CA ALA A 584 -2.01 38.53 -8.54
C ALA A 584 -0.98 37.88 -7.61
N HIS A 585 -1.37 37.62 -6.37
CA HIS A 585 -0.56 36.88 -5.41
C HIS A 585 -0.32 35.45 -5.91
N GLN A 586 0.82 34.88 -5.54
CA GLN A 586 1.17 33.50 -5.86
C GLN A 586 1.48 32.74 -4.57
N TYR A 587 0.95 31.51 -4.47
CA TYR A 587 1.26 30.60 -3.38
C TYR A 587 2.36 29.65 -3.81
N VAL A 588 3.22 29.27 -2.88
CA VAL A 588 4.46 28.52 -3.16
C VAL A 588 4.65 27.44 -2.10
N TYR A 589 5.07 26.27 -2.52
CA TYR A 589 5.09 25.06 -1.71
C TYR A 589 6.51 24.61 -1.28
N SER A 590 7.56 25.27 -1.77
CA SER A 590 8.95 24.98 -1.39
C SER A 590 9.84 26.22 -1.50
N ASP A 591 11.01 26.19 -0.81
CA ASP A 591 12.02 27.26 -0.93
C ASP A 591 12.55 27.39 -2.36
N ALA A 592 12.82 26.26 -3.03
CA ALA A 592 13.31 26.23 -4.40
C ALA A 592 12.30 26.85 -5.38
N GLU A 593 11.02 26.55 -5.23
CA GLU A 593 9.95 27.14 -6.03
C GLU A 593 9.82 28.65 -5.76
N ARG A 594 9.92 29.07 -4.49
CA ARG A 594 9.92 30.49 -4.11
C ARG A 594 11.04 31.26 -4.83
N ASP A 595 12.25 30.73 -4.78
CA ASP A 595 13.42 31.41 -5.33
C ASP A 595 13.35 31.47 -6.88
N ALA A 596 12.87 30.40 -7.51
CA ALA A 596 12.64 30.38 -8.95
C ALA A 596 11.55 31.37 -9.38
N LEU A 597 10.39 31.38 -8.71
CA LEU A 597 9.30 32.32 -9.04
C LEU A 597 9.64 33.77 -8.75
N LEU A 598 10.50 34.05 -7.77
CA LEU A 598 11.03 35.40 -7.52
C LEU A 598 11.90 35.85 -8.66
N ALA A 599 12.83 35.01 -9.14
CA ALA A 599 13.72 35.32 -10.26
C ALA A 599 12.92 35.55 -11.55
N ASP A 600 12.01 34.67 -11.88
CA ASP A 600 11.14 34.78 -13.07
C ASP A 600 10.21 35.98 -12.98
N GLY A 601 9.63 36.24 -11.81
CA GLY A 601 8.75 37.37 -11.59
C GLY A 601 9.46 38.72 -11.81
N VAL A 602 10.69 38.86 -11.30
CA VAL A 602 11.48 40.04 -11.49
C VAL A 602 11.85 40.23 -12.99
N THR A 603 12.20 39.15 -13.66
CA THR A 603 12.50 39.15 -15.12
C THR A 603 11.27 39.54 -15.94
N ALA A 604 10.06 39.09 -15.50
CA ALA A 604 8.77 39.45 -16.11
C ALA A 604 8.25 40.85 -15.70
N GLY A 605 9.04 41.64 -14.97
CA GLY A 605 8.68 43.02 -14.56
C GLY A 605 7.68 43.07 -13.41
N LYS A 606 7.45 41.96 -12.67
CA LYS A 606 6.69 41.97 -11.44
C LYS A 606 7.46 42.66 -10.32
N ARG A 607 6.73 43.30 -9.41
CA ARG A 607 7.36 44.03 -8.29
C ARG A 607 6.91 43.45 -6.98
N ILE A 608 7.83 43.06 -6.12
CA ILE A 608 7.56 42.61 -4.77
C ILE A 608 7.88 43.71 -3.78
N PRO A 609 6.99 44.06 -2.86
CA PRO A 609 7.26 45.03 -1.78
C PRO A 609 8.43 44.57 -0.92
N LYS A 610 9.29 45.50 -0.50
CA LYS A 610 10.41 45.18 0.41
C LYS A 610 9.93 44.74 1.79
N ASP A 611 8.88 45.39 2.25
CA ASP A 611 8.26 45.04 3.53
C ASP A 611 7.00 44.20 3.26
N ASN A 612 6.94 43.01 3.88
CA ASN A 612 5.81 42.06 3.79
C ASN A 612 5.45 41.53 2.38
N GLY A 613 6.38 41.61 1.42
CA GLY A 613 6.16 41.08 0.08
C GLY A 613 6.18 39.54 0.01
N ILE A 614 6.91 38.88 0.90
CA ILE A 614 6.97 37.44 1.07
C ILE A 614 6.40 37.12 2.45
N GLN A 615 5.25 36.47 2.47
CA GLN A 615 4.65 35.98 3.71
C GLN A 615 4.97 34.48 3.83
N ARG A 616 5.60 34.08 4.94
CA ARG A 616 5.79 32.67 5.31
C ARG A 616 4.66 32.27 6.22
N TYR A 617 4.04 31.11 5.94
CA TYR A 617 3.06 30.49 6.83
C TYR A 617 3.78 29.47 7.70
N LYS A 618 3.72 29.65 9.02
CA LYS A 618 4.26 28.70 10.01
C LYS A 618 3.24 27.65 10.41
N GLY A 619 1.96 27.96 10.25
CA GLY A 619 0.87 27.05 10.54
C GLY A 619 -0.43 27.49 9.88
N LEU A 620 -1.36 26.57 9.79
CA LEU A 620 -2.70 26.77 9.21
C LEU A 620 -3.51 27.88 9.91
N GLY A 621 -3.24 28.10 11.19
CA GLY A 621 -3.88 29.16 11.96
C GLY A 621 -3.51 30.58 11.56
N GLU A 622 -2.45 30.76 10.75
CA GLU A 622 -2.03 32.06 10.19
C GLU A 622 -2.76 32.39 8.87
N MET A 623 -3.45 31.41 8.28
CA MET A 623 -4.24 31.59 7.06
C MET A 623 -5.63 32.06 7.42
N ASP A 624 -6.13 33.07 6.70
CA ASP A 624 -7.54 33.39 6.77
C ASP A 624 -8.38 32.30 6.05
N TYR A 625 -9.68 32.32 6.26
CA TYR A 625 -10.56 31.25 5.73
C TYR A 625 -10.63 31.23 4.19
N LYS A 626 -10.38 32.37 3.51
CA LYS A 626 -10.35 32.43 2.04
C LYS A 626 -9.06 31.87 1.52
N GLU A 627 -7.92 32.22 2.14
CA GLU A 627 -6.61 31.67 1.78
C GLU A 627 -6.61 30.17 1.95
N LEU A 628 -7.15 29.66 3.08
CA LEU A 628 -7.24 28.24 3.35
C LEU A 628 -8.16 27.51 2.34
N TRP A 629 -9.26 28.13 1.95
CA TRP A 629 -10.13 27.61 0.90
C TRP A 629 -9.39 27.53 -0.45
N GLU A 630 -8.87 28.65 -0.92
CA GLU A 630 -8.26 28.79 -2.24
C GLU A 630 -7.03 27.87 -2.45
N THR A 631 -6.29 27.58 -1.39
CA THR A 631 -5.02 26.84 -1.48
C THR A 631 -5.12 25.37 -1.09
N THR A 632 -6.01 25.03 -0.15
CA THR A 632 -5.95 23.73 0.55
C THR A 632 -7.28 22.98 0.54
N MET A 633 -8.42 23.66 0.43
CA MET A 633 -9.73 23.01 0.59
C MET A 633 -10.55 22.95 -0.70
N ALA A 634 -10.41 23.94 -1.61
CA ALA A 634 -11.17 23.97 -2.85
C ALA A 634 -10.77 22.82 -3.79
N PRO A 635 -11.69 22.00 -4.27
CA PRO A 635 -11.38 20.84 -5.12
C PRO A 635 -10.61 21.18 -6.39
N GLU A 636 -10.80 22.38 -6.92
CA GLU A 636 -10.25 22.84 -8.21
C GLU A 636 -8.78 23.29 -8.11
N SER A 637 -8.32 23.69 -6.91
CA SER A 637 -7.01 24.33 -6.73
C SER A 637 -6.11 23.63 -5.72
N ARG A 638 -6.66 22.77 -4.86
CA ARG A 638 -5.90 22.09 -3.81
C ARG A 638 -5.04 20.95 -4.35
N THR A 639 -3.92 20.70 -3.67
CA THR A 639 -3.12 19.50 -3.85
C THR A 639 -3.32 18.56 -2.67
N LEU A 640 -3.72 17.32 -2.94
CA LEU A 640 -3.86 16.26 -1.95
C LEU A 640 -2.92 15.10 -2.32
N LEU A 641 -2.14 14.65 -1.36
CA LEU A 641 -1.32 13.44 -1.48
C LEU A 641 -2.13 12.24 -0.95
N GLN A 642 -2.47 11.30 -1.82
CA GLN A 642 -3.15 10.07 -1.41
C GLN A 642 -2.18 9.17 -0.65
N VAL A 643 -2.63 8.64 0.49
CA VAL A 643 -1.86 7.66 1.26
C VAL A 643 -2.11 6.28 0.68
N THR A 644 -1.06 5.65 0.20
CA THR A 644 -1.07 4.29 -0.35
C THR A 644 -0.26 3.35 0.53
N LEU A 645 -0.58 2.06 0.48
CA LEU A 645 0.14 1.02 1.17
C LEU A 645 0.70 0.04 0.14
N ASP A 646 2.00 0.14 -0.12
CA ASP A 646 2.67 -0.70 -1.11
C ASP A 646 3.15 -2.02 -0.50
N ASP A 647 3.65 -1.98 0.73
CA ASP A 647 4.11 -3.14 1.49
C ASP A 647 3.72 -3.01 2.97
N ALA A 648 2.86 -3.92 3.43
CA ALA A 648 2.36 -3.90 4.81
C ALA A 648 3.43 -4.26 5.84
N ALA A 649 4.40 -5.10 5.49
CA ALA A 649 5.47 -5.48 6.40
C ALA A 649 6.46 -4.33 6.58
N SER A 650 6.83 -3.66 5.50
CA SER A 650 7.67 -2.46 5.54
C SER A 650 6.99 -1.32 6.30
N ALA A 651 5.69 -1.12 6.09
CA ALA A 651 4.91 -0.12 6.84
C ALA A 651 4.84 -0.46 8.34
N ASP A 652 4.64 -1.74 8.70
CA ASP A 652 4.66 -2.20 10.09
C ASP A 652 6.01 -1.92 10.77
N GLU A 653 7.12 -2.19 10.08
CA GLU A 653 8.46 -1.89 10.57
C GLU A 653 8.67 -0.38 10.78
N ILE A 654 8.25 0.44 9.80
CA ILE A 654 8.36 1.90 9.88
C ILE A 654 7.55 2.44 11.07
N PHE A 655 6.28 2.03 11.23
CA PHE A 655 5.46 2.47 12.35
C PHE A 655 6.03 1.98 13.69
N SER A 656 6.49 0.73 13.77
CA SER A 656 7.14 0.21 14.98
C SER A 656 8.43 0.95 15.33
N THR A 657 9.23 1.34 14.34
CA THR A 657 10.46 2.14 14.51
C THR A 657 10.14 3.57 14.95
N LEU A 658 9.25 4.25 14.23
CA LEU A 658 8.95 5.67 14.47
C LEU A 658 8.12 5.87 15.74
N MET A 659 7.17 4.99 16.03
CA MET A 659 6.18 5.15 17.08
C MET A 659 6.37 4.19 18.25
N GLY A 660 7.21 3.17 18.12
CA GLY A 660 7.53 2.19 19.16
C GLY A 660 8.41 2.72 20.30
N GLU A 661 8.89 1.83 21.19
CA GLU A 661 9.66 2.19 22.39
C GLU A 661 11.13 2.52 22.07
N ASP A 662 11.68 2.06 20.95
CA ASP A 662 13.10 2.21 20.62
C ASP A 662 13.45 3.62 20.13
N VAL A 663 14.05 4.40 21.04
CA VAL A 663 14.49 5.77 20.74
C VAL A 663 15.71 5.81 19.82
N GLU A 664 16.61 4.81 19.93
CA GLU A 664 17.85 4.79 19.16
C GLU A 664 17.58 4.44 17.68
N SER A 665 16.79 3.40 17.42
CA SER A 665 16.38 3.04 16.06
C SER A 665 15.63 4.19 15.39
N ARG A 666 14.72 4.86 16.12
CA ARG A 666 14.01 6.05 15.62
C ARG A 666 14.96 7.17 15.26
N ARG A 667 15.94 7.49 16.13
CA ARG A 667 16.95 8.52 15.86
C ARG A 667 17.73 8.20 14.59
N ASN A 668 18.21 6.98 14.48
CA ASN A 668 18.99 6.52 13.33
C ASN A 668 18.17 6.58 12.04
N PHE A 669 16.89 6.18 12.09
CA PHE A 669 15.98 6.29 10.96
C PHE A 669 15.79 7.74 10.51
N ILE A 670 15.51 8.65 11.45
CA ILE A 670 15.31 10.07 11.15
C ILE A 670 16.60 10.69 10.57
N GLN A 671 17.77 10.37 11.14
CA GLN A 671 19.05 10.89 10.65
C GLN A 671 19.37 10.37 9.24
N LYS A 672 19.12 9.09 8.98
CA LYS A 672 19.35 8.48 7.66
C LYS A 672 18.48 9.12 6.58
N ASN A 673 17.22 9.39 6.89
CA ASN A 673 16.22 9.90 5.94
C ASN A 673 16.05 11.43 6.00
N ALA A 674 16.89 12.15 6.74
CA ALA A 674 16.76 13.61 6.89
C ALA A 674 16.90 14.39 5.58
N LYS A 675 17.62 13.85 4.60
CA LYS A 675 17.81 14.46 3.27
C LYS A 675 16.54 14.40 2.40
N ASP A 676 15.65 13.46 2.68
CA ASP A 676 14.43 13.19 1.88
C ASP A 676 13.23 14.01 2.38
N VAL A 677 13.40 14.72 3.49
CA VAL A 677 12.34 15.54 4.07
C VAL A 677 12.02 16.71 3.16
N ARG A 678 10.78 16.73 2.67
CA ARG A 678 10.20 17.82 1.89
C ARG A 678 9.09 18.47 2.72
N PHE A 679 8.89 19.78 2.56
CA PHE A 679 7.80 20.52 3.22
C PHE A 679 7.85 20.58 4.75
N LEU A 680 9.03 20.52 5.36
CA LEU A 680 9.20 20.73 6.79
C LEU A 680 9.71 22.13 7.06
N ASP A 681 9.02 22.88 7.91
CA ASP A 681 9.49 24.14 8.46
C ASP A 681 10.34 23.86 9.71
N ILE A 682 11.68 24.12 9.61
CA ILE A 682 12.66 23.91 10.70
C ILE A 682 12.99 25.24 11.35
#